data_a3ceb4eeb903a1ff6deb1e504aacae07
#
_entry.id   a3ceb4eeb903a1ff6deb1e504aacae07
#
_cell.length_a   1.000
_cell.length_b   1.000
_cell.length_c   1.000
_cell.angle_alpha   90.00
_cell.angle_beta   90.00
_cell.angle_gamma   90.00
#
_symmetry.space_group_name_H-M   'P 1'
#
loop_
_entity.id
_entity.type
_entity.pdbx_description
1 polymer ?
#
loop_
_entity_poly.entity_id
_entity_poly.type
_entity_poly.pdbx_seq_one_letter_code
_entity_poly.pdbx_strand_id
1 'polypeptide(L)'
;MTIEERLNEIVEKGQGDAIIPFLQGLTQEERKSLVPCLNKLEEHYNKFVQLNENTYGTRGTPEQHRIINLTALVIYSLKEFRKHEWGIYTEQLNELIPWYIPSWIDSFFKEGESKEFGGFYGMNYETLMDWIEQGVLTLTPSPQTIAGYLVNYMNNTDFLQKRAITLKEHIWYLFQYDCGQNWTDNRTSGQPYFSFRYFVEHGQLDRMRVLKESLLAVNRNLNKNLSSWFAGMFTALNPSTEEQLTLQPEIFAVLSAPHSRPVNIILGLLKNLCTHPQFQVEEFLSQTSVLFASDVKAIHQNTLAVLHKLAKERKEHRDTICCAAAQGLMSREESTQSKIVKLIQTYGETASTTLKEILSIYTETMLANTKKELKAYLENNEPEDSASFTYEPILPIIREDNRIQEITSTEDLIFLASQVLDVNEIYHFDLLLGALVKWDRQQEAKQISQWTPILQRAYKLLMSGGSSRNGILDQLMATFLLDYAKLLIKRFPEEAQELNNLHLKMVQKDELQKGKWGYRNLQKLTIREKTNKKIKFPVHKQLLCRTLDLLESKEKPLPLLSTPTHTPMFIAPATLIERLKQYQQANVEPDDMDMQTALSRVALGSSSQELPLLLQSLKGEYRHLLTFLLGKKDVLPQAPFNHPSWWMMAGLMKSPETIYAEFKDFSYNKSPREFLTGNFKWRTYQYTDSYTDYNKKTVEWICSTLTFDIPESENSHVINKDKYNERVSYYSYDPHPLLVEMYPQIERFDDIQNDLPRLAWLTPNIPEPLLVWCIRSAIYAPTLNEVREAGITQAAIEALHQLRHTWYEVSYLLEATCMLVADKTSRSYAAEIWIERVGQGSIDSGRIGSILGSHQHTGWGPLKRLTDLIQQQMINVSPLHNRELEKLIVAMLTGLPEKPVKDLKKLLEIYAELLSINHSKAEDEHVLHLLDAWKGVANLKKAVANIQR
;
A
#
# COMPACT_ATOMS: atom_id res chain seq x y z
N MET A 1 -13.91 -2.54 62.93
CA MET A 1 -13.31 -2.30 61.60
C MET A 1 -14.10 -3.13 60.61
N THR A 2 -14.70 -2.48 59.64
CA THR A 2 -15.45 -3.18 58.59
C THR A 2 -14.47 -3.94 57.66
N ILE A 3 -14.99 -4.88 56.85
CA ILE A 3 -14.17 -5.61 55.91
C ILE A 3 -13.58 -4.66 54.83
N GLU A 4 -14.31 -3.61 54.45
CA GLU A 4 -13.82 -2.55 53.56
C GLU A 4 -12.68 -1.74 54.19
N GLU A 5 -12.83 -1.31 55.44
CA GLU A 5 -11.76 -0.61 56.18
C GLU A 5 -10.50 -1.46 56.30
N ARG A 6 -10.65 -2.80 56.47
CA ARG A 6 -9.54 -3.71 56.58
C ARG A 6 -8.81 -3.88 55.22
N LEU A 7 -9.54 -4.01 54.10
CA LEU A 7 -8.95 -4.06 52.80
C LEU A 7 -8.18 -2.76 52.46
N ASN A 8 -8.81 -1.61 52.76
CA ASN A 8 -8.16 -0.31 52.52
C ASN A 8 -6.84 -0.20 53.31
N GLU A 9 -6.83 -0.60 54.60
CA GLU A 9 -5.63 -0.57 55.42
C GLU A 9 -4.51 -1.47 54.89
N ILE A 10 -4.84 -2.69 54.39
CA ILE A 10 -3.89 -3.65 53.83
C ILE A 10 -3.27 -3.05 52.57
N VAL A 11 -4.08 -2.46 51.66
CA VAL A 11 -3.60 -1.85 50.41
C VAL A 11 -2.79 -0.59 50.71
N GLU A 12 -3.28 0.30 51.53
CA GLU A 12 -2.63 1.58 51.88
C GLU A 12 -1.24 1.36 52.50
N LYS A 13 -1.12 0.39 53.41
CA LYS A 13 0.13 0.05 54.06
C LYS A 13 1.04 -0.91 53.26
N GLY A 14 0.57 -1.43 52.10
CA GLY A 14 1.31 -2.38 51.29
C GLY A 14 1.61 -3.69 52.06
N GLN A 15 0.66 -4.17 52.85
CA GLN A 15 0.83 -5.37 53.69
C GLN A 15 0.59 -6.67 52.86
N GLY A 16 1.52 -7.03 51.99
CA GLY A 16 1.39 -8.18 51.07
C GLY A 16 1.13 -9.51 51.78
N ASP A 17 1.78 -9.76 52.90
CA ASP A 17 1.59 -11.01 53.68
C ASP A 17 0.20 -11.12 54.30
N ALA A 18 -0.50 -10.00 54.52
CA ALA A 18 -1.83 -9.98 55.15
C ALA A 18 -2.99 -10.24 54.19
N ILE A 19 -2.77 -10.11 52.87
CA ILE A 19 -3.86 -10.18 51.88
C ILE A 19 -4.44 -11.57 51.72
N ILE A 20 -3.61 -12.60 51.61
CA ILE A 20 -4.08 -13.99 51.41
C ILE A 20 -4.89 -14.47 52.63
N PRO A 21 -4.41 -14.34 53.90
CA PRO A 21 -5.22 -14.68 55.07
C PRO A 21 -6.55 -13.88 55.16
N PHE A 22 -6.53 -12.62 54.75
CA PHE A 22 -7.74 -11.82 54.69
C PHE A 22 -8.76 -12.36 53.69
N LEU A 23 -8.31 -12.65 52.44
CA LEU A 23 -9.15 -13.19 51.37
C LEU A 23 -9.71 -14.59 51.67
N GLN A 24 -8.95 -15.44 52.39
CA GLN A 24 -9.37 -16.76 52.85
C GLN A 24 -10.51 -16.67 53.87
N GLY A 25 -10.50 -15.64 54.70
CA GLY A 25 -11.52 -15.42 55.73
C GLY A 25 -12.87 -14.88 55.19
N LEU A 26 -12.95 -14.50 53.92
CA LEU A 26 -14.17 -13.88 53.38
C LEU A 26 -15.18 -14.93 52.85
N THR A 27 -16.43 -14.73 53.23
CA THR A 27 -17.58 -15.44 52.67
C THR A 27 -17.87 -14.96 51.25
N GLN A 28 -18.66 -15.71 50.47
CA GLN A 28 -19.02 -15.35 49.11
C GLN A 28 -19.81 -14.02 49.00
N GLU A 29 -20.64 -13.72 49.98
CA GLU A 29 -21.40 -12.45 50.07
C GLU A 29 -20.47 -11.27 50.36
N GLU A 30 -19.53 -11.43 51.28
CA GLU A 30 -18.53 -10.41 51.60
C GLU A 30 -17.59 -10.12 50.40
N ARG A 31 -17.19 -11.17 49.63
CA ARG A 31 -16.42 -10.96 48.39
C ARG A 31 -17.19 -10.09 47.39
N LYS A 32 -18.51 -10.31 47.23
CA LYS A 32 -19.32 -9.51 46.31
C LYS A 32 -19.48 -8.06 46.81
N SER A 33 -19.61 -7.86 48.14
CA SER A 33 -19.76 -6.53 48.72
C SER A 33 -18.50 -5.67 48.59
N LEU A 34 -17.32 -6.28 48.46
CA LEU A 34 -16.03 -5.57 48.28
C LEU A 34 -15.77 -5.06 46.88
N VAL A 35 -16.54 -5.47 45.86
CA VAL A 35 -16.34 -5.05 44.46
C VAL A 35 -16.30 -3.52 44.28
N PRO A 36 -17.22 -2.72 44.83
CA PRO A 36 -17.15 -1.25 44.74
C PRO A 36 -15.92 -0.63 45.42
N CYS A 37 -15.50 -1.22 46.55
CA CYS A 37 -14.30 -0.79 47.25
C CYS A 37 -13.05 -1.04 46.42
N LEU A 38 -12.92 -2.23 45.85
CA LEU A 38 -11.80 -2.60 44.99
C LEU A 38 -11.72 -1.70 43.75
N ASN A 39 -12.85 -1.40 43.10
CA ASN A 39 -12.89 -0.48 41.95
C ASN A 39 -12.32 0.91 42.32
N LYS A 40 -12.62 1.43 43.52
CA LYS A 40 -12.09 2.72 43.98
C LYS A 40 -10.57 2.64 44.22
N LEU A 41 -10.10 1.55 44.83
CA LEU A 41 -8.67 1.33 45.04
C LEU A 41 -7.91 1.25 43.71
N GLU A 42 -8.44 0.52 42.76
CA GLU A 42 -7.86 0.44 41.40
C GLU A 42 -7.79 1.81 40.74
N GLU A 43 -8.89 2.57 40.72
CA GLU A 43 -8.91 3.90 40.14
C GLU A 43 -7.89 4.83 40.84
N HIS A 44 -7.74 4.71 42.14
CA HIS A 44 -6.82 5.54 42.92
C HIS A 44 -5.35 5.20 42.63
N TYR A 45 -4.97 3.92 42.70
CA TYR A 45 -3.58 3.48 42.64
C TYR A 45 -3.07 3.32 41.18
N ASN A 46 -3.93 3.04 40.20
CA ASN A 46 -3.59 3.00 38.78
C ASN A 46 -3.54 4.38 38.13
N LYS A 47 -3.92 5.44 38.82
CA LYS A 47 -3.86 6.79 38.29
C LYS A 47 -2.43 7.15 37.90
N PHE A 48 -2.22 7.51 36.63
CA PHE A 48 -0.93 7.96 36.14
C PHE A 48 -0.64 9.38 36.66
N VAL A 49 0.44 9.54 37.36
CA VAL A 49 0.82 10.79 38.04
C VAL A 49 2.30 11.09 37.77
N GLN A 50 2.68 12.35 37.93
CA GLN A 50 4.08 12.73 37.96
C GLN A 50 4.68 12.32 39.33
N LEU A 51 5.65 11.41 39.30
CA LEU A 51 6.30 10.87 40.51
C LEU A 51 7.45 11.77 40.96
N ASN A 52 8.16 12.41 40.00
CA ASN A 52 9.21 13.41 40.23
C ASN A 52 9.35 14.30 39.01
N GLU A 53 10.31 15.25 39.00
CA GLU A 53 10.49 16.25 37.91
C GLU A 53 10.61 15.64 36.53
N ASN A 54 11.12 14.40 36.37
CA ASN A 54 11.41 13.78 35.10
C ASN A 54 10.73 12.40 34.88
N THR A 55 9.95 11.93 35.83
CA THR A 55 9.40 10.56 35.78
C THR A 55 7.89 10.58 36.02
N TYR A 56 7.17 9.94 35.13
CA TYR A 56 5.75 9.68 35.25
C TYR A 56 5.53 8.19 35.52
N GLY A 57 4.54 7.85 36.32
CA GLY A 57 4.19 6.46 36.62
C GLY A 57 2.83 6.35 37.32
N THR A 58 2.43 5.13 37.66
CA THR A 58 1.23 4.89 38.48
C THR A 58 1.46 5.33 39.90
N ARG A 59 0.39 5.78 40.57
CA ARG A 59 0.46 6.24 41.96
C ARG A 59 0.84 5.12 42.92
N GLY A 60 0.35 3.90 42.65
CA GLY A 60 0.58 2.75 43.52
C GLY A 60 2.01 2.20 43.41
N THR A 61 2.51 1.68 44.52
CA THR A 61 3.73 0.88 44.58
C THR A 61 3.52 -0.50 43.90
N PRO A 62 4.57 -1.22 43.48
CA PRO A 62 4.43 -2.57 42.94
C PRO A 62 3.69 -3.53 43.88
N GLU A 63 3.92 -3.41 45.18
CA GLU A 63 3.24 -4.24 46.20
C GLU A 63 1.77 -3.91 46.34
N GLN A 64 1.38 -2.63 46.31
CA GLN A 64 -0.02 -2.23 46.31
C GLN A 64 -0.75 -2.75 45.06
N HIS A 65 -0.12 -2.70 43.90
CA HIS A 65 -0.67 -3.31 42.66
C HIS A 65 -0.81 -4.83 42.79
N ARG A 66 0.19 -5.51 43.36
CA ARG A 66 0.12 -6.96 43.58
C ARG A 66 -1.07 -7.31 44.51
N ILE A 67 -1.24 -6.60 45.61
CA ILE A 67 -2.37 -6.81 46.54
C ILE A 67 -3.71 -6.62 45.81
N ILE A 68 -3.86 -5.55 45.07
CA ILE A 68 -5.08 -5.23 44.29
C ILE A 68 -5.34 -6.35 43.27
N ASN A 69 -4.32 -6.81 42.55
CA ASN A 69 -4.46 -7.89 41.53
C ASN A 69 -4.88 -9.22 42.18
N LEU A 70 -4.26 -9.65 43.28
CA LEU A 70 -4.65 -10.85 44.02
C LEU A 70 -6.11 -10.75 44.49
N THR A 71 -6.49 -9.58 44.97
CA THR A 71 -7.88 -9.30 45.43
C THR A 71 -8.84 -9.39 44.24
N ALA A 72 -8.48 -8.84 43.08
CA ALA A 72 -9.30 -8.89 41.86
C ALA A 72 -9.53 -10.33 41.36
N LEU A 73 -8.50 -11.19 41.39
CA LEU A 73 -8.60 -12.58 41.01
C LEU A 73 -9.59 -13.38 41.87
N VAL A 74 -9.74 -13.01 43.16
CA VAL A 74 -10.63 -13.69 44.11
C VAL A 74 -12.04 -13.11 44.11
N ILE A 75 -12.18 -11.80 43.92
CA ILE A 75 -13.45 -11.08 44.15
C ILE A 75 -14.23 -10.85 42.86
N TYR A 76 -13.55 -10.58 41.71
CA TYR A 76 -14.20 -10.23 40.48
C TYR A 76 -14.81 -11.45 39.74
N SER A 77 -15.98 -11.21 39.15
CA SER A 77 -16.49 -12.05 38.07
C SER A 77 -15.69 -11.79 36.77
N LEU A 78 -15.75 -12.69 35.81
CA LEU A 78 -15.12 -12.48 34.50
C LEU A 78 -15.52 -11.15 33.84
N LYS A 79 -16.80 -10.75 33.97
CA LYS A 79 -17.32 -9.50 33.42
C LYS A 79 -16.68 -8.27 34.08
N GLU A 80 -16.43 -8.31 35.37
CA GLU A 80 -15.75 -7.24 36.11
C GLU A 80 -14.27 -7.21 35.78
N PHE A 81 -13.60 -8.36 35.80
CA PHE A 81 -12.17 -8.47 35.42
C PHE A 81 -11.86 -7.93 34.05
N ARG A 82 -12.74 -8.19 33.07
CA ARG A 82 -12.60 -7.66 31.68
C ARG A 82 -12.71 -6.14 31.56
N LYS A 83 -13.39 -5.46 32.47
CA LYS A 83 -13.53 -3.99 32.42
C LYS A 83 -12.18 -3.27 32.61
N HIS A 84 -11.22 -3.94 33.18
CA HIS A 84 -9.94 -3.36 33.59
C HIS A 84 -8.82 -3.60 32.56
N GLU A 85 -9.09 -4.29 31.46
CA GLU A 85 -8.10 -4.63 30.40
C GLU A 85 -6.79 -5.27 30.90
N TRP A 86 -6.82 -5.88 32.08
CA TRP A 86 -5.64 -6.47 32.68
C TRP A 86 -5.45 -7.93 32.27
N GLY A 87 -4.17 -8.34 32.21
CA GLY A 87 -3.80 -9.75 32.13
C GLY A 87 -3.56 -10.32 33.53
N ILE A 88 -3.55 -11.64 33.62
CA ILE A 88 -3.25 -12.40 34.82
C ILE A 88 -1.75 -12.65 34.91
N TYR A 89 -1.13 -12.24 36.00
CA TYR A 89 0.24 -12.64 36.31
C TYR A 89 0.27 -14.07 36.84
N THR A 90 0.96 -14.98 36.15
CA THR A 90 0.99 -16.40 36.51
C THR A 90 1.53 -16.65 37.91
N GLU A 91 2.54 -15.87 38.33
CA GLU A 91 3.09 -15.91 39.68
C GLU A 91 2.03 -15.63 40.74
N GLN A 92 1.22 -14.60 40.52
CA GLN A 92 0.15 -14.21 41.49
C GLN A 92 -0.98 -15.23 41.51
N LEU A 93 -1.35 -15.81 40.37
CA LEU A 93 -2.33 -16.87 40.38
C LEU A 93 -1.78 -18.14 41.05
N ASN A 94 -0.51 -18.48 40.90
CA ASN A 94 0.12 -19.60 41.58
C ASN A 94 0.09 -19.46 43.11
N GLU A 95 0.12 -18.24 43.64
CA GLU A 95 -0.06 -17.99 45.08
C GLU A 95 -1.47 -18.36 45.58
N LEU A 96 -2.47 -18.26 44.70
CA LEU A 96 -3.87 -18.53 45.00
C LEU A 96 -4.25 -20.01 44.82
N ILE A 97 -3.67 -20.71 43.82
CA ILE A 97 -4.00 -22.09 43.44
C ILE A 97 -4.13 -23.05 44.63
N PRO A 98 -3.29 -23.03 45.66
CA PRO A 98 -3.41 -23.94 46.80
C PRO A 98 -4.74 -23.93 47.53
N TRP A 99 -5.51 -22.84 47.38
CA TRP A 99 -6.78 -22.67 48.11
C TRP A 99 -7.91 -22.05 47.27
N TYR A 100 -7.61 -21.42 46.15
CA TYR A 100 -8.61 -20.77 45.30
C TYR A 100 -8.23 -20.77 43.84
N ILE A 101 -9.15 -21.21 42.99
CA ILE A 101 -9.04 -21.10 41.55
C ILE A 101 -10.25 -20.29 41.05
N PRO A 102 -10.09 -19.20 40.29
CA PRO A 102 -11.21 -18.45 39.73
C PRO A 102 -12.06 -19.36 38.83
N SER A 103 -13.35 -19.48 39.10
CA SER A 103 -14.27 -20.35 38.35
C SER A 103 -14.38 -20.00 36.86
N TRP A 104 -13.94 -18.85 36.49
CA TRP A 104 -13.95 -18.32 35.11
C TRP A 104 -12.60 -18.46 34.38
N ILE A 105 -11.61 -19.10 34.98
CA ILE A 105 -10.24 -19.16 34.44
C ILE A 105 -10.19 -19.82 33.06
N ASP A 106 -10.92 -20.92 32.84
CA ASP A 106 -11.02 -21.61 31.56
C ASP A 106 -11.59 -20.70 30.45
N SER A 107 -12.65 -19.94 30.80
CA SER A 107 -13.26 -19.00 29.84
C SER A 107 -12.31 -17.87 29.49
N PHE A 108 -11.55 -17.35 30.45
CA PHE A 108 -10.55 -16.33 30.21
C PHE A 108 -9.39 -16.83 29.34
N PHE A 109 -8.89 -18.05 29.62
CA PHE A 109 -7.85 -18.68 28.82
C PHE A 109 -8.31 -18.88 27.38
N LYS A 110 -9.52 -19.42 27.17
CA LYS A 110 -10.07 -19.67 25.83
C LYS A 110 -10.23 -18.39 25.00
N GLU A 111 -10.57 -17.29 25.63
CA GLU A 111 -10.62 -15.99 24.95
C GLU A 111 -9.24 -15.44 24.62
N GLY A 112 -8.27 -15.70 25.49
CA GLY A 112 -6.88 -15.35 25.27
C GLY A 112 -6.27 -16.05 24.06
N GLU A 113 -6.66 -17.29 23.78
CA GLU A 113 -6.20 -18.04 22.61
C GLU A 113 -6.53 -17.37 21.25
N SER A 114 -7.58 -16.56 21.19
CA SER A 114 -8.01 -15.84 19.98
C SER A 114 -7.35 -14.46 19.80
N LYS A 115 -6.54 -14.01 20.76
CA LYS A 115 -5.89 -12.69 20.78
C LYS A 115 -4.37 -12.86 20.69
N GLU A 116 -3.70 -11.94 19.99
CA GLU A 116 -2.23 -11.92 19.84
C GLU A 116 -1.47 -11.89 21.18
N PHE A 117 -2.12 -11.43 22.26
CA PHE A 117 -1.59 -11.45 23.63
C PHE A 117 -2.58 -12.20 24.53
N GLY A 118 -2.21 -13.41 24.92
CA GLY A 118 -3.06 -14.38 25.61
C GLY A 118 -3.56 -13.99 27.00
N GLY A 119 -3.48 -12.73 27.40
CA GLY A 119 -4.01 -12.27 28.69
C GLY A 119 -3.27 -12.77 29.95
N PHE A 120 -2.24 -13.62 29.80
CA PHE A 120 -1.43 -14.15 30.91
C PHE A 120 0.02 -13.65 30.81
N TYR A 121 0.47 -12.90 31.81
CA TYR A 121 1.86 -12.46 31.92
C TYR A 121 2.70 -13.54 32.63
N GLY A 122 3.84 -13.90 32.02
CA GLY A 122 4.71 -14.94 32.54
C GLY A 122 4.29 -16.36 32.20
N MET A 123 3.22 -16.56 31.39
CA MET A 123 2.84 -17.90 30.92
C MET A 123 3.93 -18.49 30.03
N ASN A 124 4.26 -19.73 30.28
CA ASN A 124 5.18 -20.50 29.48
C ASN A 124 4.68 -21.96 29.37
N TYR A 125 5.36 -22.77 28.56
CA TYR A 125 4.94 -24.16 28.34
C TYR A 125 4.89 -24.99 29.63
N GLU A 126 5.86 -24.83 30.55
CA GLU A 126 5.92 -25.57 31.81
C GLU A 126 4.72 -25.21 32.69
N THR A 127 4.48 -23.91 32.92
CA THR A 127 3.35 -23.43 33.69
C THR A 127 2.01 -23.90 33.11
N LEU A 128 1.88 -23.85 31.77
CA LEU A 128 0.67 -24.33 31.11
C LEU A 128 0.41 -25.82 31.38
N MET A 129 1.45 -26.63 31.24
CA MET A 129 1.33 -28.09 31.48
C MET A 129 1.06 -28.40 32.95
N ASP A 130 1.75 -27.70 33.87
CA ASP A 130 1.51 -27.85 35.31
C ASP A 130 0.06 -27.51 35.69
N TRP A 131 -0.48 -26.45 35.13
CA TRP A 131 -1.89 -26.05 35.40
C TRP A 131 -2.91 -27.05 34.83
N ILE A 132 -2.61 -27.67 33.69
CA ILE A 132 -3.45 -28.74 33.14
C ILE A 132 -3.36 -30.00 34.04
N GLU A 133 -2.16 -30.41 34.40
CA GLU A 133 -1.91 -31.61 35.25
C GLU A 133 -2.50 -31.43 36.68
N GLN A 134 -2.50 -30.23 37.21
CA GLN A 134 -3.10 -29.88 38.51
C GLN A 134 -4.62 -29.62 38.43
N GLY A 135 -5.23 -29.58 37.22
CA GLY A 135 -6.65 -29.30 37.05
C GLY A 135 -7.02 -27.83 37.26
N VAL A 136 -6.07 -26.91 37.24
CA VAL A 136 -6.29 -25.45 37.26
C VAL A 136 -6.98 -25.01 35.97
N LEU A 137 -6.51 -25.54 34.83
CA LEU A 137 -7.18 -25.47 33.55
C LEU A 137 -7.80 -26.85 33.25
N THR A 138 -9.12 -26.86 33.03
CA THR A 138 -9.85 -28.09 32.72
C THR A 138 -10.11 -28.23 31.20
N LEU A 139 -9.92 -27.17 30.42
CA LEU A 139 -10.00 -27.18 28.96
C LEU A 139 -8.71 -27.73 28.34
N THR A 140 -8.82 -28.27 27.15
CA THR A 140 -7.67 -28.65 26.32
C THR A 140 -7.25 -27.41 25.47
N PRO A 141 -6.03 -26.89 25.67
CA PRO A 141 -5.54 -25.79 24.83
C PRO A 141 -5.44 -26.17 23.36
N SER A 142 -5.57 -25.19 22.47
CA SER A 142 -5.39 -25.43 21.05
C SER A 142 -3.96 -25.88 20.71
N PRO A 143 -3.78 -26.74 19.70
CA PRO A 143 -2.44 -27.13 19.24
C PRO A 143 -1.55 -25.94 18.89
N GLN A 144 -2.13 -24.85 18.37
CA GLN A 144 -1.41 -23.62 18.08
C GLN A 144 -0.89 -22.93 19.34
N THR A 145 -1.69 -22.87 20.41
CA THR A 145 -1.30 -22.30 21.71
C THR A 145 -0.16 -23.11 22.32
N ILE A 146 -0.27 -24.45 22.30
CA ILE A 146 0.78 -25.34 22.80
C ILE A 146 2.08 -25.13 22.01
N ALA A 147 2.03 -25.10 20.69
CA ALA A 147 3.19 -24.85 19.82
C ALA A 147 3.84 -23.49 20.11
N GLY A 148 3.01 -22.45 20.31
CA GLY A 148 3.48 -21.08 20.59
C GLY A 148 4.27 -20.97 21.89
N TYR A 149 3.90 -21.71 22.93
CA TYR A 149 4.68 -21.77 24.16
C TYR A 149 5.87 -22.74 24.05
N LEU A 150 5.71 -23.88 23.37
CA LEU A 150 6.75 -24.89 23.23
C LEU A 150 7.96 -24.40 22.42
N VAL A 151 7.73 -23.55 21.39
CA VAL A 151 8.79 -23.08 20.50
C VAL A 151 9.96 -22.43 21.23
N ASN A 152 9.73 -21.76 22.36
CA ASN A 152 10.78 -21.14 23.16
C ASN A 152 11.75 -22.14 23.79
N TYR A 153 11.36 -23.40 23.87
CA TYR A 153 12.15 -24.49 24.47
C TYR A 153 12.66 -25.50 23.43
N MET A 154 12.36 -25.26 22.13
CA MET A 154 12.65 -26.25 21.07
C MET A 154 14.13 -26.62 20.92
N ASN A 155 15.05 -25.82 21.47
CA ASN A 155 16.49 -26.10 21.45
C ASN A 155 17.03 -26.61 22.80
N ASN A 156 16.16 -26.93 23.78
CA ASN A 156 16.51 -27.46 25.06
C ASN A 156 16.08 -28.93 25.13
N THR A 157 17.00 -29.86 24.81
CA THR A 157 16.74 -31.30 24.78
C THR A 157 16.30 -31.85 26.12
N ASP A 158 16.93 -31.41 27.22
CA ASP A 158 16.58 -31.88 28.57
C ASP A 158 15.18 -31.47 28.96
N PHE A 159 14.80 -30.24 28.59
CA PHE A 159 13.45 -29.74 28.83
C PHE A 159 12.38 -30.52 28.04
N LEU A 160 12.65 -30.78 26.75
CA LEU A 160 11.71 -31.48 25.88
C LEU A 160 11.48 -32.96 26.30
N GLN A 161 12.43 -33.56 27.00
CA GLN A 161 12.32 -34.92 27.51
C GLN A 161 11.59 -35.03 28.88
N LYS A 162 11.40 -33.93 29.60
CA LYS A 162 10.78 -33.94 30.93
C LYS A 162 9.39 -34.60 30.95
N ARG A 163 8.60 -34.37 29.87
CA ARG A 163 7.26 -34.94 29.75
C ARG A 163 7.14 -35.78 28.47
N ALA A 164 6.71 -37.04 28.63
CA ALA A 164 6.54 -37.92 27.49
C ALA A 164 5.62 -37.39 26.38
N ILE A 165 4.57 -36.62 26.76
CA ILE A 165 3.62 -36.06 25.81
C ILE A 165 4.29 -35.05 24.87
N THR A 166 5.34 -34.37 25.32
CA THR A 166 6.04 -33.35 24.54
C THR A 166 6.63 -33.93 23.25
N LEU A 167 7.41 -35.01 23.34
CA LEU A 167 8.01 -35.66 22.15
C LEU A 167 7.00 -36.53 21.40
N LYS A 168 6.01 -37.14 22.11
CA LYS A 168 5.02 -38.01 21.51
C LYS A 168 4.03 -37.24 20.62
N GLU A 169 3.61 -36.05 21.06
CA GLU A 169 2.52 -35.28 20.45
C GLU A 169 2.87 -33.81 20.18
N HIS A 170 3.23 -33.03 21.19
CA HIS A 170 3.29 -31.58 21.09
C HIS A 170 4.40 -31.08 20.15
N ILE A 171 5.50 -31.78 19.99
CA ILE A 171 6.60 -31.44 19.07
C ILE A 171 6.14 -31.39 17.63
N TRP A 172 5.11 -32.18 17.25
CA TRP A 172 4.57 -32.23 15.90
C TRP A 172 3.71 -31.03 15.55
N TYR A 173 3.20 -30.28 16.55
CA TYR A 173 2.50 -29.02 16.34
C TYR A 173 3.42 -27.93 15.80
N LEU A 174 4.74 -28.00 16.08
CA LEU A 174 5.73 -27.11 15.49
C LEU A 174 5.85 -27.23 13.97
N PHE A 175 5.42 -28.33 13.37
CA PHE A 175 5.35 -28.49 11.92
C PHE A 175 4.05 -27.94 11.32
N GLN A 176 3.07 -27.60 12.13
CA GLN A 176 1.72 -27.24 11.69
C GLN A 176 1.45 -25.74 11.77
N TYR A 177 2.06 -25.04 12.72
CA TYR A 177 1.78 -23.65 13.04
C TYR A 177 3.02 -22.76 12.94
N ASP A 178 2.85 -21.51 12.50
CA ASP A 178 3.92 -20.51 12.52
C ASP A 178 4.03 -19.94 13.93
N CYS A 179 5.07 -20.32 14.63
CA CYS A 179 5.40 -19.86 15.98
C CYS A 179 6.80 -19.22 16.05
N GLY A 180 7.42 -18.93 14.91
CA GLY A 180 8.75 -18.34 14.84
C GLY A 180 9.90 -19.32 15.09
N GLN A 181 9.73 -20.59 14.76
CA GLN A 181 10.73 -21.66 14.95
C GLN A 181 12.10 -21.30 14.37
N ASN A 182 12.13 -20.75 13.16
CA ASN A 182 13.35 -20.32 12.49
C ASN A 182 14.10 -19.19 13.25
N TRP A 183 13.39 -18.35 13.96
CA TRP A 183 13.98 -17.30 14.80
C TRP A 183 14.58 -17.87 16.08
N THR A 184 13.86 -18.77 16.72
CA THR A 184 14.30 -19.41 17.95
C THR A 184 15.52 -20.29 17.70
N ASP A 185 15.52 -21.05 16.60
CA ASP A 185 16.63 -21.89 16.20
C ASP A 185 17.93 -21.08 15.96
N ASN A 186 17.81 -19.96 15.23
CA ASN A 186 18.95 -19.08 14.93
C ASN A 186 19.54 -18.37 16.17
N ARG A 187 18.74 -18.18 17.23
CA ARG A 187 19.17 -17.44 18.43
C ARG A 187 19.96 -18.26 19.42
N THR A 188 19.73 -19.55 19.50
CA THR A 188 20.10 -20.34 20.68
C THR A 188 21.20 -21.39 20.46
N SER A 189 21.36 -21.93 19.26
CA SER A 189 22.17 -23.16 19.14
C SER A 189 23.47 -23.06 18.37
N GLY A 190 23.68 -22.05 17.55
CA GLY A 190 24.82 -22.05 16.62
C GLY A 190 24.85 -23.26 15.65
N GLN A 191 24.01 -24.26 15.87
CA GLN A 191 23.78 -25.42 15.01
C GLN A 191 22.30 -25.52 14.64
N PRO A 192 21.94 -25.25 13.39
CA PRO A 192 20.54 -25.34 12.94
C PRO A 192 19.96 -26.74 13.16
N TYR A 193 18.69 -26.80 13.56
CA TYR A 193 17.90 -28.03 13.74
C TYR A 193 18.43 -28.95 14.84
N PHE A 194 19.20 -28.44 15.81
CA PHE A 194 19.94 -29.25 16.80
C PHE A 194 19.06 -30.28 17.50
N SER A 195 17.94 -29.90 18.10
CA SER A 195 17.10 -30.83 18.84
C SER A 195 16.47 -31.92 17.99
N PHE A 196 16.01 -31.58 16.77
CA PHE A 196 15.43 -32.57 15.86
C PHE A 196 16.46 -33.59 15.41
N ARG A 197 17.70 -33.16 15.10
CA ARG A 197 18.82 -34.04 14.77
C ARG A 197 19.14 -34.93 15.96
N TYR A 198 19.29 -34.32 17.15
CA TYR A 198 19.58 -35.04 18.37
C TYR A 198 18.57 -36.18 18.64
N PHE A 199 17.28 -35.89 18.63
CA PHE A 199 16.24 -36.87 18.92
C PHE A 199 16.07 -37.93 17.83
N VAL A 200 16.34 -37.62 16.59
CA VAL A 200 16.39 -38.58 15.50
C VAL A 200 17.59 -39.54 15.66
N GLU A 201 18.76 -39.00 15.94
CA GLU A 201 19.99 -39.76 16.14
C GLU A 201 19.90 -40.71 17.35
N HIS A 202 19.15 -40.30 18.40
CA HIS A 202 18.94 -41.12 19.61
C HIS A 202 17.67 -41.98 19.56
N GLY A 203 17.00 -42.05 18.42
CA GLY A 203 15.81 -42.89 18.23
C GLY A 203 14.57 -42.49 19.02
N GLN A 204 14.53 -41.24 19.53
CA GLN A 204 13.40 -40.69 20.30
C GLN A 204 12.34 -40.05 19.43
N LEU A 205 12.68 -39.63 18.21
CA LEU A 205 11.77 -39.25 17.18
C LEU A 205 11.91 -40.14 15.96
N ASP A 206 10.80 -40.55 15.37
CA ASP A 206 10.79 -41.30 14.13
C ASP A 206 11.38 -40.49 12.98
N ARG A 207 12.50 -40.97 12.42
CA ARG A 207 13.25 -40.29 11.37
C ARG A 207 12.41 -40.05 10.11
N MET A 208 11.69 -41.09 9.66
CA MET A 208 10.88 -40.97 8.45
C MET A 208 9.75 -39.98 8.65
N ARG A 209 9.15 -39.93 9.84
CA ARG A 209 8.11 -38.94 10.16
C ARG A 209 8.68 -37.55 10.18
N VAL A 210 9.87 -37.33 10.77
CA VAL A 210 10.50 -35.99 10.76
C VAL A 210 10.80 -35.54 9.33
N LEU A 211 11.33 -36.39 8.47
CA LEU A 211 11.58 -36.11 7.05
C LEU A 211 10.29 -35.77 6.33
N LYS A 212 9.24 -36.58 6.49
CA LYS A 212 7.94 -36.37 5.86
C LYS A 212 7.26 -35.09 6.31
N GLU A 213 7.18 -34.87 7.63
CA GLU A 213 6.55 -33.64 8.17
C GLU A 213 7.30 -32.38 7.76
N SER A 214 8.65 -32.44 7.61
CA SER A 214 9.43 -31.31 7.09
C SER A 214 9.00 -30.91 5.67
N LEU A 215 8.74 -31.88 4.78
CA LEU A 215 8.26 -31.62 3.42
C LEU A 215 6.80 -31.13 3.42
N LEU A 216 5.94 -31.75 4.23
CA LEU A 216 4.54 -31.33 4.35
C LEU A 216 4.39 -29.91 4.90
N ALA A 217 5.25 -29.51 5.85
CA ALA A 217 5.26 -28.17 6.42
C ALA A 217 5.57 -27.09 5.39
N VAL A 218 6.38 -27.39 4.36
CA VAL A 218 6.66 -26.44 3.25
C VAL A 218 5.39 -26.06 2.50
N ASN A 219 4.45 -26.98 2.34
CA ASN A 219 3.20 -26.76 1.58
C ASN A 219 2.06 -26.17 2.43
N ARG A 220 2.25 -26.07 3.75
CA ARG A 220 1.35 -25.32 4.61
C ARG A 220 1.61 -23.83 4.38
N ASN A 221 0.58 -23.01 4.35
CA ASN A 221 0.69 -21.57 4.06
C ASN A 221 1.45 -20.79 5.17
N LEU A 222 2.70 -21.19 5.42
CA LEU A 222 3.61 -20.58 6.38
C LEU A 222 4.42 -19.46 5.70
N ASN A 223 4.99 -18.57 6.49
CA ASN A 223 5.83 -17.51 5.94
C ASN A 223 7.07 -18.05 5.20
N LYS A 224 7.61 -17.24 4.27
CA LYS A 224 8.73 -17.59 3.39
C LYS A 224 9.97 -18.13 4.13
N ASN A 225 10.30 -17.54 5.27
CA ASN A 225 11.51 -17.91 6.03
C ASN A 225 11.31 -19.27 6.72
N LEU A 226 10.14 -19.49 7.28
CA LEU A 226 9.79 -20.73 7.95
C LEU A 226 9.67 -21.91 6.97
N SER A 227 8.98 -21.72 5.82
CA SER A 227 8.96 -22.73 4.76
C SER A 227 10.37 -23.10 4.28
N SER A 228 11.27 -22.10 4.16
CA SER A 228 12.66 -22.33 3.78
C SER A 228 13.44 -23.07 4.88
N TRP A 229 13.11 -22.82 6.14
CA TRP A 229 13.71 -23.50 7.29
C TRP A 229 13.35 -24.98 7.31
N PHE A 230 12.08 -25.35 7.04
CA PHE A 230 11.65 -26.75 6.96
C PHE A 230 12.31 -27.50 5.78
N ALA A 231 12.37 -26.89 4.59
CA ALA A 231 13.11 -27.46 3.46
C ALA A 231 14.60 -27.66 3.79
N GLY A 232 15.18 -26.72 4.54
CA GLY A 232 16.54 -26.83 5.06
C GLY A 232 16.71 -27.96 6.08
N MET A 233 15.74 -28.19 6.96
CA MET A 233 15.74 -29.31 7.93
C MET A 233 15.77 -30.66 7.21
N PHE A 234 14.94 -30.83 6.18
CA PHE A 234 14.92 -32.02 5.35
C PHE A 234 16.33 -32.36 4.80
N THR A 235 17.00 -31.38 4.22
CA THR A 235 18.34 -31.55 3.65
C THR A 235 19.42 -31.72 4.71
N ALA A 236 19.31 -31.02 5.85
CA ALA A 236 20.28 -31.13 6.95
C ALA A 236 20.28 -32.52 7.66
N LEU A 237 19.14 -33.21 7.61
CA LEU A 237 19.03 -34.58 8.07
C LEU A 237 19.68 -35.58 7.10
N ASN A 238 20.17 -35.15 5.95
CA ASN A 238 20.87 -35.94 4.94
C ASN A 238 20.14 -37.24 4.60
N PRO A 239 18.92 -37.16 3.99
CA PRO A 239 18.15 -38.38 3.69
C PRO A 239 18.86 -39.29 2.69
N SER A 240 18.85 -40.62 2.94
CA SER A 240 19.40 -41.62 2.02
C SER A 240 18.62 -41.63 0.68
N THR A 241 19.21 -42.25 -0.35
CA THR A 241 18.52 -42.39 -1.65
C THR A 241 17.21 -43.17 -1.50
N GLU A 242 17.18 -44.22 -0.66
CA GLU A 242 15.99 -45.03 -0.41
C GLU A 242 14.89 -44.20 0.31
N GLU A 243 15.28 -43.40 1.32
CA GLU A 243 14.35 -42.49 1.99
C GLU A 243 13.78 -41.45 1.01
N GLN A 244 14.61 -40.88 0.12
CA GLN A 244 14.18 -39.93 -0.91
C GLN A 244 13.22 -40.59 -1.91
N LEU A 245 13.49 -41.81 -2.35
CA LEU A 245 12.63 -42.59 -3.25
C LEU A 245 11.27 -42.90 -2.61
N THR A 246 11.27 -43.22 -1.32
CA THR A 246 10.04 -43.48 -0.56
C THR A 246 9.18 -42.22 -0.42
N LEU A 247 9.82 -41.02 -0.32
CA LEU A 247 9.16 -39.74 -0.12
C LEU A 247 8.98 -38.94 -1.44
N GLN A 248 9.09 -39.57 -2.61
CA GLN A 248 8.91 -38.87 -3.90
C GLN A 248 7.62 -38.09 -4.00
N PRO A 249 6.45 -38.59 -3.56
CA PRO A 249 5.21 -37.81 -3.62
C PRO A 249 5.29 -36.50 -2.83
N GLU A 250 5.83 -36.54 -1.61
CA GLU A 250 6.01 -35.37 -0.76
C GLU A 250 7.07 -34.39 -1.32
N ILE A 251 8.15 -34.93 -1.91
CA ILE A 251 9.21 -34.16 -2.58
C ILE A 251 8.63 -33.43 -3.79
N PHE A 252 7.82 -34.07 -4.62
CA PHE A 252 7.20 -33.44 -5.78
C PHE A 252 6.13 -32.41 -5.37
N ALA A 253 5.40 -32.67 -4.29
CA ALA A 253 4.45 -31.69 -3.77
C ALA A 253 5.12 -30.34 -3.40
N VAL A 254 6.38 -30.34 -2.96
CA VAL A 254 7.13 -29.10 -2.69
C VAL A 254 7.40 -28.27 -3.95
N LEU A 255 7.42 -28.89 -5.14
CA LEU A 255 7.63 -28.16 -6.39
C LEU A 255 6.52 -27.14 -6.70
N SER A 256 5.33 -27.34 -6.13
CA SER A 256 4.19 -26.40 -6.21
C SER A 256 4.13 -25.41 -5.04
N ALA A 257 5.13 -25.38 -4.15
CA ALA A 257 5.13 -24.48 -3.00
C ALA A 257 5.23 -22.99 -3.45
N PRO A 258 4.57 -22.06 -2.70
CA PRO A 258 4.50 -20.64 -3.11
C PRO A 258 5.85 -19.90 -3.01
N HIS A 259 6.84 -20.47 -2.33
CA HIS A 259 8.12 -19.83 -2.09
C HIS A 259 9.24 -20.50 -2.89
N SER A 260 9.98 -19.70 -3.64
CA SER A 260 11.00 -20.16 -4.58
C SER A 260 12.22 -20.87 -3.94
N ARG A 261 12.58 -20.53 -2.69
CA ARG A 261 13.75 -21.11 -2.03
C ARG A 261 13.58 -22.60 -1.71
N PRO A 262 12.49 -23.06 -1.09
CA PRO A 262 12.19 -24.49 -0.93
C PRO A 262 12.21 -25.25 -2.25
N VAL A 263 11.55 -24.70 -3.30
CA VAL A 263 11.51 -25.32 -4.63
C VAL A 263 12.92 -25.51 -5.20
N ASN A 264 13.77 -24.50 -5.10
CA ASN A 264 15.17 -24.59 -5.57
C ASN A 264 15.99 -25.61 -4.77
N ILE A 265 15.77 -25.72 -3.46
CA ILE A 265 16.43 -26.74 -2.63
C ILE A 265 16.07 -28.14 -3.13
N ILE A 266 14.80 -28.39 -3.35
CA ILE A 266 14.29 -29.70 -3.84
C ILE A 266 14.74 -29.98 -5.27
N LEU A 267 14.70 -29.02 -6.18
CA LEU A 267 15.25 -29.18 -7.54
C LEU A 267 16.74 -29.52 -7.52
N GLY A 268 17.49 -28.96 -6.56
CA GLY A 268 18.90 -29.32 -6.32
C GLY A 268 19.08 -30.81 -5.97
N LEU A 269 18.22 -31.34 -5.11
CA LEU A 269 18.19 -32.77 -4.73
C LEU A 269 17.77 -33.66 -5.91
N LEU A 270 16.72 -33.27 -6.63
CA LEU A 270 16.21 -34.03 -7.78
C LEU A 270 17.22 -34.17 -8.91
N LYS A 271 18.17 -33.26 -9.07
CA LYS A 271 19.27 -33.38 -10.05
C LYS A 271 20.10 -34.64 -9.84
N ASN A 272 20.20 -35.14 -8.63
CA ASN A 272 20.93 -36.38 -8.34
C ASN A 272 19.99 -37.60 -8.34
N LEU A 273 18.78 -37.43 -7.81
CA LEU A 273 17.80 -38.51 -7.71
C LEU A 273 17.23 -38.93 -9.10
N CYS A 274 17.13 -38.02 -10.06
CA CYS A 274 16.48 -38.26 -11.36
C CYS A 274 17.15 -39.35 -12.23
N THR A 275 18.41 -39.68 -11.94
CA THR A 275 19.12 -40.76 -12.65
C THR A 275 18.81 -42.17 -12.09
N HIS A 276 18.16 -42.24 -10.92
CA HIS A 276 17.86 -43.54 -10.30
C HIS A 276 16.74 -44.29 -11.05
N PRO A 277 16.82 -45.62 -11.23
CA PRO A 277 15.81 -46.41 -11.98
C PRO A 277 14.38 -46.25 -11.47
N GLN A 278 14.18 -46.12 -10.17
CA GLN A 278 12.88 -45.99 -9.51
C GLN A 278 12.37 -44.55 -9.44
N PHE A 279 13.04 -43.59 -10.10
CA PHE A 279 12.55 -42.21 -10.18
C PHE A 279 11.28 -42.14 -11.03
N GLN A 280 10.25 -41.48 -10.51
CA GLN A 280 8.93 -41.35 -11.14
C GLN A 280 8.95 -40.20 -12.16
N VAL A 281 9.38 -40.52 -13.41
CA VAL A 281 9.62 -39.53 -14.48
C VAL A 281 8.33 -38.78 -14.83
N GLU A 282 7.23 -39.50 -15.06
CA GLU A 282 5.96 -38.90 -15.48
C GLU A 282 5.39 -37.95 -14.43
N GLU A 283 5.49 -38.31 -13.15
CA GLU A 283 5.06 -37.48 -12.03
C GLU A 283 5.88 -36.19 -11.95
N PHE A 284 7.20 -36.26 -12.15
CA PHE A 284 8.02 -35.05 -12.23
C PHE A 284 7.65 -34.19 -13.42
N LEU A 285 7.41 -34.77 -14.60
CA LEU A 285 7.04 -34.05 -15.83
C LEU A 285 5.70 -33.32 -15.66
N SER A 286 4.75 -33.88 -14.90
CA SER A 286 3.48 -33.22 -14.60
C SER A 286 3.65 -31.89 -13.83
N GLN A 287 4.76 -31.72 -13.08
CA GLN A 287 5.05 -30.50 -12.31
C GLN A 287 5.73 -29.40 -13.16
N THR A 288 6.18 -29.70 -14.38
CA THR A 288 6.99 -28.74 -15.17
C THR A 288 6.24 -27.47 -15.54
N SER A 289 4.93 -27.56 -15.78
CA SER A 289 4.09 -26.39 -16.08
C SER A 289 4.10 -25.37 -14.94
N VAL A 290 3.96 -25.81 -13.70
CA VAL A 290 4.02 -24.97 -12.50
C VAL A 290 5.41 -24.38 -12.31
N LEU A 291 6.46 -25.17 -12.55
CA LEU A 291 7.85 -24.74 -12.43
C LEU A 291 8.21 -23.66 -13.46
N PHE A 292 7.74 -23.77 -14.70
CA PHE A 292 7.97 -22.77 -15.74
C PHE A 292 7.05 -21.56 -15.66
N ALA A 293 5.92 -21.65 -14.94
CA ALA A 293 5.09 -20.50 -14.63
C ALA A 293 5.70 -19.58 -13.55
N SER A 294 6.79 -19.99 -12.89
CA SER A 294 7.47 -19.20 -11.87
C SER A 294 8.23 -18.02 -12.49
N ASP A 295 8.20 -16.84 -11.86
CA ASP A 295 9.02 -15.67 -12.25
C ASP A 295 10.52 -15.83 -11.90
N VAL A 296 10.90 -16.94 -11.26
CA VAL A 296 12.25 -17.12 -10.71
C VAL A 296 13.13 -17.88 -11.68
N LYS A 297 14.02 -17.19 -12.36
CA LYS A 297 14.99 -17.75 -13.32
C LYS A 297 15.74 -18.99 -12.81
N ALA A 298 16.12 -19.03 -11.52
CA ALA A 298 16.81 -20.17 -10.96
C ALA A 298 15.97 -21.45 -10.98
N ILE A 299 14.65 -21.36 -10.81
CA ILE A 299 13.74 -22.51 -10.93
C ILE A 299 13.77 -23.04 -12.36
N HIS A 300 13.63 -22.20 -13.38
CA HIS A 300 13.72 -22.61 -14.79
C HIS A 300 15.04 -23.31 -15.10
N GLN A 301 16.15 -22.71 -14.65
CA GLN A 301 17.49 -23.26 -14.90
C GLN A 301 17.71 -24.62 -14.22
N ASN A 302 17.18 -24.78 -12.99
CA ASN A 302 17.28 -26.03 -12.25
C ASN A 302 16.36 -27.10 -12.83
N THR A 303 15.14 -26.75 -13.25
CA THR A 303 14.22 -27.64 -13.94
C THR A 303 14.82 -28.16 -15.24
N LEU A 304 15.36 -27.26 -16.09
CA LEU A 304 16.03 -27.64 -17.34
C LEU A 304 17.26 -28.54 -17.11
N ALA A 305 17.96 -28.33 -15.97
CA ALA A 305 19.09 -29.22 -15.64
C ALA A 305 18.63 -30.64 -15.30
N VAL A 306 17.47 -30.81 -14.64
CA VAL A 306 16.86 -32.12 -14.37
C VAL A 306 16.37 -32.74 -15.68
N LEU A 307 15.62 -31.97 -16.50
CA LEU A 307 15.11 -32.44 -17.80
C LEU A 307 16.23 -32.89 -18.73
N HIS A 308 17.35 -32.16 -18.78
CA HIS A 308 18.51 -32.53 -19.56
C HIS A 308 19.13 -33.85 -19.13
N LYS A 309 19.27 -34.09 -17.81
CA LYS A 309 19.76 -35.37 -17.27
C LYS A 309 18.81 -36.53 -17.59
N LEU A 310 17.49 -36.28 -17.41
CA LEU A 310 16.46 -37.27 -17.77
C LEU A 310 16.50 -37.61 -19.25
N ALA A 311 16.56 -36.64 -20.15
CA ALA A 311 16.63 -36.87 -21.62
C ALA A 311 17.88 -37.64 -22.04
N LYS A 312 18.98 -37.48 -21.29
CA LYS A 312 20.20 -38.21 -21.51
C LYS A 312 20.05 -39.70 -21.14
N GLU A 313 19.50 -39.98 -19.94
CA GLU A 313 19.45 -41.34 -19.35
C GLU A 313 18.20 -42.12 -19.77
N ARG A 314 17.07 -41.44 -20.04
CA ARG A 314 15.76 -42.06 -20.34
C ARG A 314 15.37 -41.86 -21.80
N LYS A 315 15.88 -42.67 -22.71
CA LYS A 315 15.64 -42.52 -24.15
C LYS A 315 14.15 -42.64 -24.53
N GLU A 316 13.43 -43.50 -23.82
CA GLU A 316 11.99 -43.73 -23.99
C GLU A 316 11.09 -42.54 -23.69
N HIS A 317 11.55 -41.60 -22.86
CA HIS A 317 10.79 -40.40 -22.48
C HIS A 317 11.26 -39.12 -23.19
N ARG A 318 12.16 -39.17 -24.17
CA ARG A 318 12.75 -38.00 -24.83
C ARG A 318 11.72 -37.04 -25.41
N ASP A 319 10.72 -37.57 -26.10
CA ASP A 319 9.69 -36.75 -26.70
C ASP A 319 8.87 -36.02 -25.66
N THR A 320 8.38 -36.73 -24.65
CA THR A 320 7.65 -36.12 -23.50
C THR A 320 8.49 -35.11 -22.72
N ILE A 321 9.81 -35.37 -22.58
CA ILE A 321 10.73 -34.42 -21.91
C ILE A 321 10.92 -33.16 -22.78
N CYS A 322 11.03 -33.27 -24.12
CA CYS A 322 11.13 -32.14 -25.03
C CYS A 322 9.82 -31.28 -24.99
N CYS A 323 8.68 -31.95 -24.99
CA CYS A 323 7.36 -31.32 -24.81
C CYS A 323 7.24 -30.57 -23.47
N ALA A 324 7.70 -31.17 -22.39
CA ALA A 324 7.73 -30.53 -21.09
C ALA A 324 8.69 -29.32 -21.06
N ALA A 325 9.87 -29.46 -21.69
CA ALA A 325 10.83 -28.36 -21.79
C ALA A 325 10.29 -27.19 -22.62
N ALA A 326 9.51 -27.46 -23.69
CA ALA A 326 8.89 -26.43 -24.53
C ALA A 326 7.95 -25.49 -23.76
N GLN A 327 7.33 -25.95 -22.67
CA GLN A 327 6.51 -25.10 -21.79
C GLN A 327 7.29 -23.91 -21.21
N GLY A 328 8.61 -24.07 -21.04
CA GLY A 328 9.48 -22.99 -20.58
C GLY A 328 9.69 -21.86 -21.60
N LEU A 329 9.22 -21.99 -22.84
CA LEU A 329 9.26 -20.95 -23.88
C LEU A 329 8.28 -19.80 -23.59
N MET A 330 7.35 -19.96 -22.64
CA MET A 330 6.57 -18.86 -22.10
C MET A 330 7.44 -17.80 -21.39
N SER A 331 8.61 -18.18 -20.90
CA SER A 331 9.59 -17.26 -20.31
C SER A 331 10.40 -16.55 -21.41
N ARG A 332 10.32 -15.24 -21.48
CA ARG A 332 11.08 -14.40 -22.42
C ARG A 332 12.56 -14.19 -22.03
N GLU A 333 13.08 -15.02 -21.13
CA GLU A 333 14.50 -15.02 -20.76
C GLU A 333 15.38 -15.74 -21.81
N GLU A 334 16.28 -15.00 -22.49
CA GLU A 334 17.14 -15.55 -23.52
C GLU A 334 17.91 -16.79 -23.06
N SER A 335 18.47 -16.76 -21.87
CA SER A 335 19.23 -17.89 -21.31
C SER A 335 18.39 -19.13 -21.04
N THR A 336 17.09 -18.97 -20.79
CA THR A 336 16.13 -20.07 -20.60
C THR A 336 15.77 -20.66 -21.96
N GLN A 337 15.36 -19.83 -22.92
CA GLN A 337 15.01 -20.28 -24.26
C GLN A 337 16.20 -20.92 -25.01
N SER A 338 17.40 -20.37 -24.92
CA SER A 338 18.61 -20.97 -25.47
C SER A 338 18.90 -22.40 -24.97
N LYS A 339 18.63 -22.67 -23.68
CA LYS A 339 18.78 -24.03 -23.13
C LYS A 339 17.71 -24.99 -23.59
N ILE A 340 16.47 -24.49 -23.76
CA ILE A 340 15.36 -25.27 -24.29
C ILE A 340 15.67 -25.65 -25.75
N VAL A 341 16.10 -24.68 -26.56
CA VAL A 341 16.53 -24.91 -27.94
C VAL A 341 17.58 -26.02 -28.01
N LYS A 342 18.63 -25.90 -27.19
CA LYS A 342 19.70 -26.94 -27.15
C LYS A 342 19.16 -28.30 -26.74
N LEU A 343 18.23 -28.37 -25.78
CA LEU A 343 17.64 -29.63 -25.34
C LEU A 343 16.80 -30.24 -26.49
N ILE A 344 15.94 -29.46 -27.13
CA ILE A 344 15.12 -29.91 -28.25
C ILE A 344 15.98 -30.32 -29.47
N GLN A 345 16.99 -29.53 -29.84
CA GLN A 345 17.90 -29.90 -30.95
C GLN A 345 18.72 -31.15 -30.66
N THR A 346 19.02 -31.44 -29.40
CA THR A 346 19.83 -32.59 -29.00
C THR A 346 19.00 -33.87 -28.89
N TYR A 347 17.76 -33.76 -28.44
CA TYR A 347 16.96 -34.96 -28.08
C TYR A 347 15.58 -35.02 -28.76
N GLY A 348 15.08 -33.90 -29.34
CA GLY A 348 13.79 -33.85 -30.00
C GLY A 348 13.82 -34.38 -31.43
N GLU A 349 12.74 -35.01 -31.85
CA GLU A 349 12.56 -35.50 -33.21
C GLU A 349 11.77 -34.48 -34.03
N THR A 350 12.29 -34.11 -35.20
CA THR A 350 11.63 -33.17 -36.12
C THR A 350 10.31 -33.73 -36.68
N ALA A 351 10.14 -35.05 -36.62
CA ALA A 351 8.92 -35.74 -37.05
C ALA A 351 7.81 -35.78 -36.01
N SER A 352 8.12 -35.41 -34.71
CA SER A 352 7.13 -35.44 -33.64
C SER A 352 6.03 -34.41 -33.87
N THR A 353 4.81 -34.85 -34.10
CA THR A 353 3.60 -34.01 -34.23
C THR A 353 3.26 -33.32 -32.93
N THR A 354 3.34 -34.04 -31.81
CA THR A 354 3.07 -33.51 -30.43
C THR A 354 4.02 -32.38 -30.09
N LEU A 355 5.32 -32.52 -30.38
CA LEU A 355 6.29 -31.46 -30.11
C LEU A 355 6.00 -30.21 -30.96
N LYS A 356 5.63 -30.38 -32.24
CA LYS A 356 5.26 -29.26 -33.14
C LYS A 356 4.01 -28.53 -32.64
N GLU A 357 2.98 -29.25 -32.22
CA GLU A 357 1.76 -28.70 -31.69
C GLU A 357 2.05 -27.85 -30.42
N ILE A 358 2.84 -28.41 -29.49
CA ILE A 358 3.22 -27.67 -28.27
C ILE A 358 4.07 -26.43 -28.60
N LEU A 359 5.03 -26.55 -29.53
CA LEU A 359 5.86 -25.40 -29.93
C LEU A 359 5.00 -24.29 -30.56
N SER A 360 3.96 -24.64 -31.33
CA SER A 360 3.07 -23.67 -31.95
C SER A 360 2.35 -22.78 -30.95
N ILE A 361 1.99 -23.33 -29.75
CA ILE A 361 1.34 -22.59 -28.67
C ILE A 361 2.21 -21.43 -28.16
N TYR A 362 3.53 -21.64 -28.14
CA TYR A 362 4.49 -20.68 -27.60
C TYR A 362 5.15 -19.78 -28.65
N THR A 363 4.70 -19.80 -29.90
CA THR A 363 5.31 -19.03 -30.98
C THR A 363 5.36 -17.52 -30.67
N GLU A 364 4.33 -16.97 -30.07
CA GLU A 364 4.28 -15.52 -29.70
C GLU A 364 5.23 -15.13 -28.58
N THR A 365 5.57 -16.06 -27.69
CA THR A 365 6.49 -15.82 -26.58
C THR A 365 7.94 -16.15 -26.90
N MET A 366 8.18 -16.84 -28.04
CA MET A 366 9.54 -17.15 -28.50
C MET A 366 10.25 -15.88 -28.93
N LEU A 367 11.50 -15.74 -28.52
CA LEU A 367 12.41 -14.71 -29.00
C LEU A 367 12.74 -14.98 -30.49
N ALA A 368 13.06 -13.92 -31.24
CA ALA A 368 13.35 -14.01 -32.69
C ALA A 368 14.45 -15.02 -32.99
N ASN A 369 15.53 -15.06 -32.21
CA ASN A 369 16.59 -16.07 -32.36
C ASN A 369 16.08 -17.48 -32.08
N THR A 370 15.22 -17.69 -31.09
CA THR A 370 14.63 -19.00 -30.77
C THR A 370 13.77 -19.51 -31.92
N LYS A 371 12.93 -18.64 -32.52
CA LYS A 371 12.14 -18.98 -33.72
C LYS A 371 13.04 -19.42 -34.87
N LYS A 372 14.13 -18.68 -35.11
CA LYS A 372 15.09 -19.02 -36.18
C LYS A 372 15.77 -20.37 -35.93
N GLU A 373 16.21 -20.66 -34.70
CA GLU A 373 16.89 -21.90 -34.34
C GLU A 373 15.96 -23.11 -34.31
N LEU A 374 14.67 -22.94 -34.03
CA LEU A 374 13.63 -23.99 -34.04
C LEU A 374 12.84 -24.07 -35.36
N LYS A 375 13.23 -23.34 -36.41
CA LYS A 375 12.50 -23.29 -37.68
C LYS A 375 12.16 -24.68 -38.26
N ALA A 376 13.03 -25.69 -38.07
CA ALA A 376 12.79 -27.06 -38.53
C ALA A 376 11.67 -27.79 -37.80
N TYR A 377 11.26 -27.28 -36.61
CA TYR A 377 10.19 -27.81 -35.77
C TYR A 377 8.92 -26.94 -35.83
N LEU A 378 8.92 -25.80 -36.50
CA LEU A 378 7.76 -24.91 -36.65
C LEU A 378 7.18 -25.04 -38.06
N GLU A 379 5.86 -25.04 -38.20
CA GLU A 379 5.19 -24.93 -39.48
C GLU A 379 5.38 -23.51 -40.05
N ASN A 380 5.56 -23.35 -41.36
CA ASN A 380 5.77 -22.05 -41.99
C ASN A 380 4.49 -21.21 -41.98
N ASN A 381 4.23 -20.52 -40.89
CA ASN A 381 3.34 -19.36 -40.87
C ASN A 381 4.22 -18.10 -40.90
N GLU A 382 4.44 -17.54 -42.10
CA GLU A 382 4.99 -16.18 -42.20
C GLU A 382 3.91 -15.20 -41.68
N PRO A 383 4.24 -14.28 -40.81
CA PRO A 383 3.29 -13.24 -40.38
C PRO A 383 3.03 -12.32 -41.58
N GLU A 384 1.76 -12.05 -41.88
CA GLU A 384 1.33 -11.03 -42.80
C GLU A 384 1.94 -9.67 -42.46
N ASP A 385 2.70 -9.12 -43.39
CA ASP A 385 3.34 -7.81 -43.32
C ASP A 385 2.30 -6.69 -43.45
N SER A 386 2.46 -5.67 -42.62
CA SER A 386 1.88 -4.33 -42.72
C SER A 386 0.36 -4.19 -42.59
N ALA A 387 -0.18 -4.38 -41.39
CA ALA A 387 -1.39 -3.65 -41.02
C ALA A 387 -1.06 -2.16 -40.78
N SER A 388 -1.66 -1.26 -41.55
CA SER A 388 -1.63 0.19 -41.26
C SER A 388 -2.22 0.42 -39.85
N PHE A 389 -1.36 0.84 -38.92
CA PHE A 389 -1.81 1.07 -37.55
C PHE A 389 -2.62 2.36 -37.48
N THR A 390 -3.82 2.29 -36.93
CA THR A 390 -4.67 3.45 -36.62
C THR A 390 -4.62 3.71 -35.12
N TYR A 391 -4.35 4.97 -34.74
CA TYR A 391 -4.41 5.36 -33.33
C TYR A 391 -5.81 5.18 -32.77
N GLU A 392 -5.90 4.75 -31.53
CA GLU A 392 -7.16 4.67 -30.80
C GLU A 392 -7.73 6.08 -30.53
N PRO A 393 -9.03 6.29 -30.71
CA PRO A 393 -9.59 7.60 -30.45
C PRO A 393 -9.53 7.94 -28.96
N ILE A 394 -9.05 9.14 -28.64
CA ILE A 394 -9.11 9.67 -27.29
C ILE A 394 -10.58 9.95 -26.95
N LEU A 395 -11.11 9.25 -25.97
CA LEU A 395 -12.51 9.45 -25.55
C LEU A 395 -12.72 10.85 -24.95
N PRO A 396 -13.87 11.52 -25.24
CA PRO A 396 -14.21 12.77 -24.60
C PRO A 396 -14.19 12.67 -23.07
N ILE A 397 -13.79 13.74 -22.41
CA ILE A 397 -13.73 13.82 -20.94
C ILE A 397 -15.13 13.59 -20.32
N ILE A 398 -16.15 14.18 -20.91
CA ILE A 398 -17.54 14.03 -20.47
C ILE A 398 -18.33 13.19 -21.47
N ARG A 399 -19.01 12.17 -20.97
CA ARG A 399 -19.81 11.21 -21.71
C ARG A 399 -21.01 10.81 -20.86
N GLU A 400 -22.03 10.20 -21.48
CA GLU A 400 -23.22 9.76 -20.75
C GLU A 400 -22.89 8.61 -19.75
N ASP A 401 -21.94 7.74 -20.09
CA ASP A 401 -21.52 6.61 -19.26
C ASP A 401 -20.74 7.01 -18.00
N ASN A 402 -20.13 8.21 -17.97
CA ASN A 402 -19.44 8.73 -16.80
C ASN A 402 -20.19 9.90 -16.10
N ARG A 403 -21.44 10.10 -16.43
CA ARG A 403 -22.30 11.09 -15.77
C ARG A 403 -22.61 10.66 -14.34
N ILE A 404 -22.40 11.54 -13.38
CA ILE A 404 -22.75 11.32 -11.98
C ILE A 404 -24.28 11.36 -11.85
N GLN A 405 -24.86 10.34 -11.19
CA GLN A 405 -26.27 10.31 -10.92
C GLN A 405 -26.69 11.49 -10.05
N GLU A 406 -27.69 12.23 -10.52
CA GLU A 406 -28.19 13.37 -9.75
C GLU A 406 -28.92 12.91 -8.48
N ILE A 407 -28.73 13.67 -7.41
CA ILE A 407 -29.53 13.53 -6.19
C ILE A 407 -30.89 14.18 -6.43
N THR A 408 -31.93 13.38 -6.43
CA THR A 408 -33.28 13.80 -6.83
C THR A 408 -34.28 13.87 -5.67
N SER A 409 -33.88 13.37 -4.50
CA SER A 409 -34.72 13.34 -3.31
C SER A 409 -33.94 13.54 -2.01
N THR A 410 -34.64 13.74 -0.91
CA THR A 410 -34.07 13.76 0.43
C THR A 410 -33.60 12.38 0.88
N GLU A 411 -34.22 11.31 0.41
CA GLU A 411 -33.80 9.94 0.61
C GLU A 411 -32.44 9.66 -0.03
N ASP A 412 -32.26 10.10 -1.29
CA ASP A 412 -30.98 9.99 -2.00
C ASP A 412 -29.88 10.79 -1.27
N LEU A 413 -30.21 11.98 -0.73
CA LEU A 413 -29.29 12.75 0.09
C LEU A 413 -28.81 11.98 1.32
N ILE A 414 -29.74 11.39 2.08
CA ILE A 414 -29.40 10.61 3.30
C ILE A 414 -28.59 9.38 2.94
N PHE A 415 -28.96 8.69 1.84
CA PHE A 415 -28.19 7.57 1.33
C PHE A 415 -26.75 7.96 0.97
N LEU A 416 -26.55 9.04 0.21
CA LEU A 416 -25.22 9.58 -0.10
C LEU A 416 -24.44 9.92 1.17
N ALA A 417 -25.06 10.61 2.13
CA ALA A 417 -24.43 10.95 3.40
C ALA A 417 -23.98 9.70 4.19
N SER A 418 -24.72 8.58 4.06
CA SER A 418 -24.33 7.32 4.71
C SER A 418 -23.05 6.70 4.13
N GLN A 419 -22.69 7.03 2.89
CA GLN A 419 -21.51 6.49 2.19
C GLN A 419 -20.26 7.33 2.38
N VAL A 420 -20.40 8.64 2.60
CA VAL A 420 -19.28 9.60 2.58
C VAL A 420 -18.15 9.29 3.58
N LEU A 421 -18.44 8.66 4.71
CA LEU A 421 -17.44 8.29 5.73
C LEU A 421 -17.14 6.79 5.79
N ASP A 422 -17.58 6.01 4.82
CA ASP A 422 -17.43 4.54 4.82
C ASP A 422 -16.89 4.02 3.48
N VAL A 423 -17.76 3.83 2.51
CA VAL A 423 -17.39 3.45 1.14
C VAL A 423 -17.63 4.65 0.24
N ASN A 424 -16.60 5.46 0.03
CA ASN A 424 -16.76 6.70 -0.70
C ASN A 424 -16.02 6.70 -2.04
N GLU A 425 -16.74 7.11 -3.08
CA GLU A 425 -16.13 7.53 -4.33
C GLU A 425 -15.51 8.93 -4.18
N ILE A 426 -14.55 9.26 -5.03
CA ILE A 426 -13.82 10.54 -4.96
C ILE A 426 -14.77 11.74 -4.94
N TYR A 427 -15.84 11.69 -5.73
CA TYR A 427 -16.81 12.77 -5.90
C TYR A 427 -17.87 12.86 -4.79
N HIS A 428 -18.02 11.85 -3.92
CA HIS A 428 -19.07 11.83 -2.89
C HIS A 428 -18.99 13.01 -1.92
N PHE A 429 -17.77 13.47 -1.62
CA PHE A 429 -17.54 14.61 -0.73
C PHE A 429 -18.21 15.90 -1.29
N ASP A 430 -17.85 16.26 -2.51
CA ASP A 430 -18.37 17.48 -3.16
C ASP A 430 -19.84 17.34 -3.57
N LEU A 431 -20.25 16.15 -3.97
CA LEU A 431 -21.65 15.86 -4.30
C LEU A 431 -22.56 16.02 -3.09
N LEU A 432 -22.11 15.58 -1.89
CA LEU A 432 -22.86 15.76 -0.64
C LEU A 432 -23.06 17.23 -0.32
N LEU A 433 -22.02 18.09 -0.47
CA LEU A 433 -22.14 19.51 -0.21
C LEU A 433 -23.19 20.15 -1.12
N GLY A 434 -23.13 19.85 -2.42
CA GLY A 434 -24.12 20.33 -3.39
C GLY A 434 -25.55 19.83 -3.12
N ALA A 435 -25.66 18.54 -2.73
CA ALA A 435 -26.95 17.94 -2.40
C ALA A 435 -27.56 18.54 -1.12
N LEU A 436 -26.75 18.80 -0.09
CA LEU A 436 -27.20 19.48 1.12
C LEU A 436 -27.75 20.87 0.81
N VAL A 437 -27.02 21.67 0.02
CA VAL A 437 -27.47 23.00 -0.38
C VAL A 437 -28.82 22.96 -1.11
N LYS A 438 -29.07 21.94 -1.94
CA LYS A 438 -30.29 21.75 -2.72
C LYS A 438 -31.46 21.22 -1.89
N TRP A 439 -31.22 20.23 -1.04
CA TRP A 439 -32.27 19.39 -0.44
C TRP A 439 -32.46 19.55 1.08
N ASP A 440 -31.54 20.21 1.82
CA ASP A 440 -31.63 20.35 3.27
C ASP A 440 -32.97 20.90 3.76
N ARG A 441 -33.50 21.92 3.09
CA ARG A 441 -34.76 22.58 3.47
C ARG A 441 -36.02 21.81 3.08
N GLN A 442 -35.87 20.74 2.31
CA GLN A 442 -36.96 19.89 1.86
C GLN A 442 -37.08 18.62 2.70
N GLN A 443 -36.17 18.44 3.71
CA GLN A 443 -36.22 17.31 4.62
C GLN A 443 -37.47 17.38 5.49
N GLU A 444 -38.18 16.27 5.57
CA GLU A 444 -39.31 16.10 6.47
C GLU A 444 -38.86 15.74 7.89
N ALA A 445 -39.59 16.14 8.90
CA ALA A 445 -39.33 15.86 10.29
C ALA A 445 -39.04 14.37 10.58
N LYS A 446 -39.82 13.45 9.94
CA LYS A 446 -39.63 11.99 10.07
C LYS A 446 -38.28 11.45 9.56
N GLN A 447 -37.57 12.21 8.74
CA GLN A 447 -36.28 11.81 8.16
C GLN A 447 -35.10 12.16 9.07
N ILE A 448 -35.30 13.03 10.07
CA ILE A 448 -34.22 13.53 10.94
C ILE A 448 -33.56 12.39 11.73
N SER A 449 -34.31 11.41 12.19
CA SER A 449 -33.76 10.24 12.90
C SER A 449 -32.80 9.40 12.05
N GLN A 450 -32.96 9.41 10.72
CA GLN A 450 -32.11 8.65 9.80
C GLN A 450 -30.67 9.18 9.74
N TRP A 451 -30.41 10.40 10.22
CA TRP A 451 -29.05 10.96 10.35
C TRP A 451 -28.28 10.37 11.54
N THR A 452 -28.95 9.76 12.52
CA THR A 452 -28.31 9.24 13.75
C THR A 452 -27.18 8.24 13.45
N PRO A 453 -27.34 7.21 12.59
CA PRO A 453 -26.26 6.28 12.26
C PRO A 453 -25.07 6.95 11.56
N ILE A 454 -25.35 7.93 10.67
CA ILE A 454 -24.33 8.69 9.93
C ILE A 454 -23.45 9.48 10.91
N LEU A 455 -24.09 10.19 11.84
CA LEU A 455 -23.44 11.00 12.83
C LEU A 455 -22.71 10.16 13.87
N GLN A 456 -23.22 8.97 14.19
CA GLN A 456 -22.49 8.02 15.03
C GLN A 456 -21.15 7.62 14.43
N ARG A 457 -21.07 7.44 13.10
CA ARG A 457 -19.80 7.20 12.39
C ARG A 457 -18.88 8.41 12.46
N ALA A 458 -19.40 9.61 12.24
CA ALA A 458 -18.62 10.85 12.36
C ALA A 458 -18.00 10.99 13.77
N TYR A 459 -18.77 10.76 14.82
CA TYR A 459 -18.25 10.75 16.20
C TYR A 459 -17.17 9.69 16.41
N LYS A 460 -17.41 8.46 15.93
CA LYS A 460 -16.43 7.37 16.04
C LYS A 460 -15.10 7.76 15.39
N LEU A 461 -15.15 8.38 14.23
CA LEU A 461 -13.98 8.85 13.47
C LEU A 461 -13.25 9.94 14.26
N LEU A 462 -13.96 10.96 14.78
CA LEU A 462 -13.36 12.04 15.55
C LEU A 462 -12.71 11.54 16.85
N MET A 463 -13.29 10.52 17.51
CA MET A 463 -12.81 9.96 18.78
C MET A 463 -11.70 8.91 18.60
N SER A 464 -11.46 8.39 17.39
CA SER A 464 -10.43 7.36 17.15
C SER A 464 -8.97 7.86 17.25
N GLY A 465 -8.79 9.12 17.67
CA GLY A 465 -7.47 9.65 18.02
C GLY A 465 -6.52 9.89 16.84
N GLY A 466 -7.04 10.01 15.62
CA GLY A 466 -6.19 10.28 14.43
C GLY A 466 -5.28 9.10 14.13
N SER A 467 -5.81 7.87 14.22
CA SER A 467 -5.09 6.71 13.68
C SER A 467 -4.78 6.99 12.21
N SER A 468 -3.58 6.61 11.77
CA SER A 468 -3.06 6.80 10.40
C SER A 468 -3.93 6.18 9.29
N ARG A 469 -5.05 5.56 9.64
CA ARG A 469 -6.00 4.93 8.71
C ARG A 469 -7.07 5.87 8.16
N ASN A 470 -7.32 7.02 8.80
CA ASN A 470 -8.35 7.96 8.37
C ASN A 470 -7.69 9.22 7.81
N GLY A 471 -8.09 9.66 6.63
CA GLY A 471 -7.61 10.88 6.00
C GLY A 471 -7.96 12.14 6.80
N ILE A 472 -7.24 13.22 6.56
CA ILE A 472 -7.52 14.53 7.16
C ILE A 472 -8.83 15.08 6.60
N LEU A 473 -9.12 14.84 5.33
CA LEU A 473 -10.39 15.25 4.69
C LEU A 473 -11.59 14.55 5.34
N ASP A 474 -11.46 13.28 5.72
CA ASP A 474 -12.52 12.57 6.44
C ASP A 474 -12.76 13.18 7.83
N GLN A 475 -11.71 13.64 8.52
CA GLN A 475 -11.84 14.36 9.79
C GLN A 475 -12.51 15.73 9.63
N LEU A 476 -12.20 16.46 8.54
CA LEU A 476 -12.88 17.73 8.23
C LEU A 476 -14.36 17.48 7.93
N MET A 477 -14.70 16.48 7.13
CA MET A 477 -16.08 16.09 6.85
C MET A 477 -16.82 15.67 8.11
N ALA A 478 -16.20 14.86 8.97
CA ALA A 478 -16.81 14.47 10.26
C ALA A 478 -17.06 15.68 11.16
N THR A 479 -16.16 16.67 11.17
CA THR A 479 -16.35 17.92 11.92
C THR A 479 -17.48 18.75 11.34
N PHE A 480 -17.59 18.84 10.02
CA PHE A 480 -18.72 19.52 9.35
C PHE A 480 -20.05 18.83 9.68
N LEU A 481 -20.11 17.50 9.61
CA LEU A 481 -21.31 16.74 9.96
C LEU A 481 -21.70 16.91 11.44
N LEU A 482 -20.73 17.12 12.34
CA LEU A 482 -20.99 17.49 13.73
C LEU A 482 -21.70 18.86 13.83
N ASP A 483 -21.24 19.85 13.08
CA ASP A 483 -21.92 21.16 13.06
C ASP A 483 -23.29 21.07 12.39
N TYR A 484 -23.42 20.27 11.35
CA TYR A 484 -24.72 19.99 10.72
C TYR A 484 -25.68 19.30 11.69
N ALA A 485 -25.20 18.35 12.53
CA ALA A 485 -26.00 17.76 13.60
C ALA A 485 -26.53 18.79 14.59
N LYS A 486 -25.66 19.72 15.03
CA LYS A 486 -26.07 20.83 15.92
C LYS A 486 -27.15 21.69 15.25
N LEU A 487 -27.05 21.93 13.94
CA LEU A 487 -28.06 22.67 13.17
C LEU A 487 -29.39 21.93 13.12
N LEU A 488 -29.39 20.60 12.85
CA LEU A 488 -30.61 19.77 12.85
C LEU A 488 -31.27 19.73 14.23
N ILE A 489 -30.52 19.55 15.31
CA ILE A 489 -31.02 19.55 16.70
C ILE A 489 -31.69 20.92 17.01
N LYS A 490 -31.09 22.01 16.55
CA LYS A 490 -31.67 23.36 16.75
C LYS A 490 -32.95 23.58 15.98
N ARG A 491 -33.06 23.04 14.76
CA ARG A 491 -34.23 23.23 13.88
C ARG A 491 -35.40 22.31 14.21
N PHE A 492 -35.11 21.09 14.65
CA PHE A 492 -36.07 19.99 14.89
C PHE A 492 -35.88 19.42 16.30
N PRO A 493 -36.14 20.21 17.37
CA PRO A 493 -35.79 19.80 18.73
C PRO A 493 -36.59 18.58 19.21
N GLU A 494 -37.79 18.34 18.71
CA GLU A 494 -38.64 17.21 19.07
C GLU A 494 -38.24 15.95 18.31
N GLU A 495 -38.01 16.03 17.00
CA GLU A 495 -37.70 14.90 16.14
C GLU A 495 -36.22 14.49 16.22
N ALA A 496 -35.35 15.41 16.61
CA ALA A 496 -33.91 15.16 16.77
C ALA A 496 -33.52 14.69 18.18
N GLN A 497 -34.46 14.20 19.03
CA GLN A 497 -34.15 13.76 20.40
C GLN A 497 -33.09 12.64 20.42
N GLU A 498 -33.20 11.65 19.56
CA GLU A 498 -32.23 10.54 19.46
C GLU A 498 -30.85 11.08 19.11
N LEU A 499 -30.79 12.00 18.14
CA LEU A 499 -29.57 12.68 17.71
C LEU A 499 -28.94 13.51 18.81
N ASN A 500 -29.76 14.25 19.56
CA ASN A 500 -29.32 15.05 20.70
C ASN A 500 -28.78 14.16 21.84
N ASN A 501 -29.45 13.05 22.14
CA ASN A 501 -28.98 12.06 23.12
C ASN A 501 -27.62 11.46 22.70
N LEU A 502 -27.44 11.14 21.42
CA LEU A 502 -26.16 10.69 20.88
C LEU A 502 -25.07 11.75 21.07
N HIS A 503 -25.38 13.02 20.70
CA HIS A 503 -24.45 14.14 20.86
C HIS A 503 -24.00 14.31 22.32
N LEU A 504 -24.93 14.39 23.26
CA LEU A 504 -24.64 14.57 24.68
C LEU A 504 -23.80 13.39 25.23
N LYS A 505 -24.15 12.15 24.86
CA LYS A 505 -23.39 10.96 25.27
C LYS A 505 -21.95 11.01 24.76
N MET A 506 -21.72 11.45 23.52
CA MET A 506 -20.39 11.52 22.95
C MET A 506 -19.56 12.66 23.52
N VAL A 507 -20.17 13.82 23.80
CA VAL A 507 -19.53 14.93 24.51
C VAL A 507 -19.11 14.49 25.93
N GLN A 508 -19.96 13.80 26.67
CA GLN A 508 -19.61 13.26 28.00
C GLN A 508 -18.44 12.28 27.91
N LYS A 509 -18.46 11.39 26.93
CA LYS A 509 -17.37 10.42 26.71
C LYS A 509 -16.04 11.10 26.38
N ASP A 510 -16.06 12.17 25.60
CA ASP A 510 -14.88 12.97 25.24
C ASP A 510 -14.34 13.73 26.45
N GLU A 511 -15.23 14.34 27.27
CA GLU A 511 -14.82 15.04 28.48
C GLU A 511 -14.15 14.10 29.51
N LEU A 512 -14.54 12.82 29.60
CA LEU A 512 -13.86 11.81 30.42
C LEU A 512 -12.41 11.53 29.95
N GLN A 513 -12.07 11.92 28.74
CA GLN A 513 -10.72 11.79 28.18
C GLN A 513 -9.90 13.09 28.34
N LYS A 514 -10.43 14.10 29.00
CA LYS A 514 -9.73 15.39 29.20
C LYS A 514 -8.38 15.17 29.87
N GLY A 515 -7.34 15.70 29.25
CA GLY A 515 -5.94 15.51 29.68
C GLY A 515 -5.30 14.20 29.20
N LYS A 516 -6.01 13.33 28.46
CA LYS A 516 -5.47 12.13 27.83
C LYS A 516 -5.24 12.36 26.32
N TRP A 517 -4.39 11.53 25.74
CA TRP A 517 -4.21 11.49 24.29
C TRP A 517 -5.53 11.07 23.63
N GLY A 518 -6.02 11.87 22.67
CA GLY A 518 -7.32 11.61 22.02
C GLY A 518 -8.46 12.55 22.42
N TYR A 519 -8.31 13.40 23.46
CA TYR A 519 -9.29 14.43 23.80
C TYR A 519 -9.44 15.45 22.67
N ARG A 520 -10.66 15.68 22.21
CA ARG A 520 -10.97 16.54 21.03
C ARG A 520 -11.71 17.82 21.39
N ASN A 521 -12.28 17.90 22.59
CA ASN A 521 -13.18 18.96 23.00
C ASN A 521 -14.41 19.09 22.06
N LEU A 522 -15.13 17.98 21.88
CA LEU A 522 -16.27 17.88 20.95
C LEU A 522 -17.34 18.96 21.18
N GLN A 523 -17.46 19.44 22.41
CA GLN A 523 -18.40 20.52 22.75
C GLN A 523 -18.07 21.84 22.00
N LYS A 524 -16.77 22.17 21.89
CA LYS A 524 -16.29 23.39 21.21
C LYS A 524 -15.87 23.16 19.78
N LEU A 525 -15.67 21.92 19.38
CA LEU A 525 -15.21 21.57 18.04
C LEU A 525 -16.21 22.09 16.97
N THR A 526 -15.70 22.83 16.02
CA THR A 526 -16.43 23.34 14.86
C THR A 526 -15.52 23.47 13.65
N ILE A 527 -16.07 23.30 12.46
CA ILE A 527 -15.31 23.50 11.19
C ILE A 527 -14.81 24.94 11.04
N ARG A 528 -15.48 25.91 11.68
CA ARG A 528 -15.12 27.34 11.67
C ARG A 528 -13.99 27.71 12.61
N GLU A 529 -13.49 26.76 13.42
CA GLU A 529 -12.45 27.06 14.39
C GLU A 529 -11.19 27.61 13.70
N LYS A 530 -10.80 28.83 14.08
CA LYS A 530 -9.53 29.42 13.65
C LYS A 530 -8.41 28.77 14.45
N THR A 531 -7.78 27.77 13.88
CA THR A 531 -6.59 27.19 14.49
C THR A 531 -5.39 28.08 14.20
N ASN A 532 -4.59 28.40 15.23
CA ASN A 532 -3.28 29.09 15.06
C ASN A 532 -2.24 28.20 14.37
N LYS A 533 -2.59 26.95 14.05
CA LYS A 533 -1.76 26.01 13.26
C LYS A 533 -2.08 26.20 11.78
N LYS A 534 -1.07 26.08 10.92
CA LYS A 534 -1.25 26.06 9.47
C LYS A 534 -2.40 25.11 9.10
N ILE A 535 -3.41 25.64 8.41
CA ILE A 535 -4.60 24.88 8.05
C ILE A 535 -4.17 23.88 6.97
N LYS A 536 -4.33 22.59 7.26
CA LYS A 536 -4.23 21.56 6.23
C LYS A 536 -5.54 21.59 5.42
N PHE A 537 -5.44 21.53 4.11
CA PHE A 537 -6.59 21.56 3.17
C PHE A 537 -7.50 22.79 3.28
N PRO A 538 -6.95 24.01 3.06
CA PRO A 538 -7.71 25.26 3.22
C PRO A 538 -8.88 25.36 2.27
N VAL A 539 -8.78 24.90 1.02
CA VAL A 539 -9.85 24.92 0.02
C VAL A 539 -11.05 24.09 0.47
N HIS A 540 -10.84 22.83 0.81
CA HIS A 540 -11.91 21.96 1.28
C HIS A 540 -12.55 22.49 2.56
N LYS A 541 -11.74 23.00 3.50
CA LYS A 541 -12.27 23.64 4.71
C LYS A 541 -13.15 24.86 4.40
N GLN A 542 -12.75 25.69 3.45
CA GLN A 542 -13.52 26.87 3.05
C GLN A 542 -14.84 26.48 2.38
N LEU A 543 -14.84 25.46 1.50
CA LEU A 543 -16.07 24.93 0.89
C LEU A 543 -17.04 24.37 1.95
N LEU A 544 -16.54 23.66 2.96
CA LEU A 544 -17.33 23.16 4.08
C LEU A 544 -17.93 24.31 4.91
N CYS A 545 -17.14 25.33 5.25
CA CYS A 545 -17.62 26.51 5.95
C CYS A 545 -18.69 27.25 5.14
N ARG A 546 -18.44 27.46 3.83
CA ARG A 546 -19.39 28.09 2.93
C ARG A 546 -20.71 27.33 2.85
N THR A 547 -20.62 26.00 2.73
CA THR A 547 -21.81 25.15 2.74
C THR A 547 -22.61 25.32 4.03
N LEU A 548 -21.96 25.32 5.19
CA LEU A 548 -22.62 25.51 6.47
C LEU A 548 -23.30 26.90 6.55
N ASP A 549 -22.65 27.96 6.05
CA ASP A 549 -23.23 29.32 5.99
C ASP A 549 -24.50 29.35 5.13
N LEU A 550 -24.50 28.65 3.99
CA LEU A 550 -25.68 28.54 3.12
C LEU A 550 -26.82 27.78 3.80
N LEU A 551 -26.51 26.72 4.55
CA LEU A 551 -27.50 25.93 5.29
C LEU A 551 -28.11 26.74 6.46
N GLU A 552 -27.35 27.64 7.11
CA GLU A 552 -27.82 28.49 8.20
C GLU A 552 -28.56 29.74 7.69
N SER A 553 -28.29 30.18 6.45
CA SER A 553 -28.93 31.36 5.84
C SER A 553 -30.45 31.17 5.75
N LYS A 554 -31.21 32.28 5.80
CA LYS A 554 -32.66 32.26 5.55
C LYS A 554 -33.02 32.46 4.07
N GLU A 555 -32.07 32.91 3.27
CA GLU A 555 -32.26 33.12 1.85
C GLU A 555 -32.30 31.81 1.08
N LYS A 556 -32.94 31.77 -0.10
CA LYS A 556 -32.92 30.62 -0.97
C LYS A 556 -31.48 30.36 -1.41
N PRO A 557 -30.91 29.20 -1.09
CA PRO A 557 -29.53 28.92 -1.42
C PRO A 557 -29.34 28.75 -2.94
N LEU A 558 -28.24 29.33 -3.46
CA LEU A 558 -27.78 29.10 -4.82
C LEU A 558 -26.91 27.87 -4.88
N PRO A 559 -26.85 27.15 -6.02
CA PRO A 559 -26.08 25.90 -6.14
C PRO A 559 -24.58 26.17 -6.00
N LEU A 560 -23.85 25.26 -5.38
CA LEU A 560 -22.38 25.27 -5.41
C LEU A 560 -21.90 25.09 -6.86
N LEU A 561 -21.01 25.98 -7.31
CA LEU A 561 -20.48 25.96 -8.67
C LEU A 561 -19.57 24.73 -8.89
N SER A 562 -18.79 24.35 -7.87
CA SER A 562 -17.78 23.30 -7.91
C SER A 562 -18.31 21.87 -7.84
N THR A 563 -19.62 21.65 -7.60
CA THR A 563 -20.21 20.31 -7.55
C THR A 563 -20.01 19.59 -8.88
N PRO A 564 -19.34 18.40 -8.89
CA PRO A 564 -19.04 17.67 -10.12
C PRO A 564 -20.30 17.12 -10.79
N THR A 565 -20.24 16.93 -12.10
CA THR A 565 -21.33 16.36 -12.92
C THR A 565 -20.93 15.05 -13.60
N HIS A 566 -19.63 14.78 -13.74
CA HIS A 566 -19.08 13.59 -14.37
C HIS A 566 -17.91 13.06 -13.57
N THR A 567 -17.81 11.75 -13.53
CA THR A 567 -16.71 11.08 -12.85
C THR A 567 -15.38 11.35 -13.56
N PRO A 568 -14.27 11.41 -12.83
CA PRO A 568 -14.22 11.41 -11.37
C PRO A 568 -14.63 12.73 -10.70
N MET A 569 -14.37 13.90 -11.30
CA MET A 569 -14.65 15.23 -10.68
C MET A 569 -14.86 16.35 -11.71
N PHE A 570 -15.21 16.02 -12.93
CA PHE A 570 -15.40 17.02 -13.97
C PHE A 570 -16.77 17.70 -13.91
N ILE A 571 -16.80 18.94 -14.38
CA ILE A 571 -18.01 19.74 -14.50
C ILE A 571 -18.28 19.99 -15.99
N ALA A 572 -19.47 19.64 -16.44
CA ALA A 572 -19.91 19.96 -17.81
C ALA A 572 -20.00 21.47 -17.99
N PRO A 573 -19.45 22.07 -19.05
CA PRO A 573 -19.48 23.50 -19.30
C PRO A 573 -20.89 24.09 -19.28
N ALA A 574 -21.87 23.40 -19.87
CA ALA A 574 -23.28 23.81 -19.87
C ALA A 574 -23.85 23.95 -18.44
N THR A 575 -23.52 23.01 -17.55
CA THR A 575 -23.98 23.05 -16.14
C THR A 575 -23.34 24.23 -15.38
N LEU A 576 -22.05 24.51 -15.60
CA LEU A 576 -21.42 25.69 -14.98
C LEU A 576 -22.06 26.98 -15.44
N ILE A 577 -22.34 27.10 -16.74
CA ILE A 577 -23.04 28.26 -17.30
C ILE A 577 -24.44 28.45 -16.67
N GLU A 578 -25.20 27.37 -16.55
CA GLU A 578 -26.55 27.43 -15.97
C GLU A 578 -26.53 27.80 -14.47
N ARG A 579 -25.56 27.27 -13.71
CA ARG A 579 -25.35 27.67 -12.30
C ARG A 579 -25.00 29.17 -12.20
N LEU A 580 -24.05 29.67 -12.99
CA LEU A 580 -23.68 31.09 -12.99
C LEU A 580 -24.83 32.03 -13.41
N LYS A 581 -25.68 31.58 -14.31
CA LYS A 581 -26.89 32.31 -14.68
C LYS A 581 -27.83 32.49 -13.50
N GLN A 582 -27.95 31.49 -12.61
CA GLN A 582 -28.75 31.63 -11.38
C GLN A 582 -28.16 32.70 -10.44
N TYR A 583 -26.80 32.71 -10.25
CA TYR A 583 -26.13 33.77 -9.50
C TYR A 583 -26.37 35.14 -10.08
N GLN A 584 -26.27 35.27 -11.38
CA GLN A 584 -26.53 36.54 -12.09
C GLN A 584 -27.98 37.02 -11.97
N GLN A 585 -28.96 36.10 -12.04
CA GLN A 585 -30.38 36.41 -11.86
C GLN A 585 -30.70 36.85 -10.43
N ALA A 586 -30.03 36.24 -9.44
CA ALA A 586 -30.17 36.58 -8.03
C ALA A 586 -29.40 37.85 -7.64
N ASN A 587 -28.56 38.39 -8.54
CA ASN A 587 -27.63 39.49 -8.26
C ASN A 587 -26.73 39.24 -7.05
N VAL A 588 -26.20 37.98 -6.93
CA VAL A 588 -25.31 37.52 -5.88
C VAL A 588 -23.98 37.13 -6.52
N GLU A 589 -22.87 37.55 -5.90
CA GLU A 589 -21.55 37.06 -6.33
C GLU A 589 -21.25 35.66 -5.82
N PRO A 590 -20.65 34.77 -6.66
CA PRO A 590 -20.14 33.49 -6.23
C PRO A 590 -19.06 33.65 -5.16
N ASP A 591 -18.96 32.65 -4.29
CA ASP A 591 -17.79 32.51 -3.42
C ASP A 591 -16.52 32.30 -4.27
N ASP A 592 -15.46 33.03 -3.91
CA ASP A 592 -14.21 33.04 -4.69
C ASP A 592 -13.60 31.65 -4.84
N MET A 593 -13.61 30.86 -3.75
CA MET A 593 -13.02 29.52 -3.75
C MET A 593 -13.87 28.50 -4.51
N ASP A 594 -15.20 28.59 -4.35
CA ASP A 594 -16.14 27.76 -5.10
C ASP A 594 -16.02 28.00 -6.62
N MET A 595 -15.89 29.26 -7.03
CA MET A 595 -15.71 29.63 -8.44
C MET A 595 -14.35 29.10 -8.98
N GLN A 596 -13.26 29.30 -8.26
CA GLN A 596 -11.95 28.80 -8.67
C GLN A 596 -11.91 27.29 -8.79
N THR A 597 -12.52 26.59 -7.84
CA THR A 597 -12.63 25.12 -7.87
C THR A 597 -13.48 24.69 -9.07
N ALA A 598 -14.55 25.38 -9.37
CA ALA A 598 -15.36 25.10 -10.56
C ALA A 598 -14.59 25.31 -11.87
N LEU A 599 -13.85 26.42 -11.99
CA LEU A 599 -13.01 26.69 -13.17
C LEU A 599 -11.92 25.62 -13.36
N SER A 600 -11.32 25.13 -12.26
CA SER A 600 -10.29 24.10 -12.33
C SER A 600 -10.80 22.72 -12.77
N ARG A 601 -12.11 22.46 -12.58
CA ARG A 601 -12.76 21.18 -12.87
C ARG A 601 -13.57 21.16 -14.15
N VAL A 602 -13.78 22.30 -14.81
CA VAL A 602 -14.56 22.32 -16.04
C VAL A 602 -13.91 21.47 -17.12
N ALA A 603 -14.71 20.66 -17.81
CA ALA A 603 -14.21 19.78 -18.86
C ALA A 603 -13.83 20.58 -20.10
N LEU A 604 -12.53 20.77 -20.31
CA LEU A 604 -11.97 21.46 -21.45
C LEU A 604 -11.99 20.57 -22.69
N GLY A 605 -12.07 21.19 -23.89
CA GLY A 605 -12.10 20.45 -25.15
C GLY A 605 -13.46 19.80 -25.50
N SER A 606 -14.47 19.96 -24.67
CA SER A 606 -15.82 19.48 -24.94
C SER A 606 -16.51 20.43 -25.89
N SER A 607 -16.57 20.08 -27.18
CA SER A 607 -17.29 20.89 -28.17
C SER A 607 -18.79 20.50 -28.21
N SER A 608 -19.65 21.37 -27.70
CA SER A 608 -21.08 21.28 -27.95
C SER A 608 -21.49 22.38 -28.92
N GLN A 609 -22.33 22.07 -29.93
CA GLN A 609 -22.88 23.05 -30.85
C GLN A 609 -23.71 24.14 -30.13
N GLU A 610 -24.23 23.83 -28.93
CA GLU A 610 -25.04 24.73 -28.12
C GLU A 610 -24.19 25.68 -27.25
N LEU A 611 -22.92 25.40 -27.05
CA LEU A 611 -22.07 26.17 -26.15
C LEU A 611 -21.99 27.68 -26.46
N PRO A 612 -21.87 28.10 -27.72
CA PRO A 612 -21.89 29.54 -28.05
C PRO A 612 -23.20 30.24 -27.69
N LEU A 613 -24.33 29.56 -27.83
CA LEU A 613 -25.64 30.10 -27.45
C LEU A 613 -25.78 30.18 -25.92
N LEU A 614 -25.33 29.18 -25.21
CA LEU A 614 -25.34 29.18 -23.74
C LEU A 614 -24.48 30.32 -23.18
N LEU A 615 -23.30 30.56 -23.73
CA LEU A 615 -22.41 31.67 -23.33
C LEU A 615 -23.06 33.05 -23.53
N GLN A 616 -23.90 33.20 -24.56
CA GLN A 616 -24.66 34.44 -24.79
C GLN A 616 -25.70 34.73 -23.69
N SER A 617 -26.15 33.72 -22.94
CA SER A 617 -27.10 33.91 -21.83
C SER A 617 -26.46 34.58 -20.61
N LEU A 618 -25.12 34.58 -20.50
CA LEU A 618 -24.36 35.27 -19.47
C LEU A 618 -24.07 36.75 -19.89
N LYS A 619 -23.83 37.60 -18.90
CA LYS A 619 -23.49 39.01 -19.11
C LYS A 619 -22.19 39.35 -18.36
N GLY A 620 -21.56 40.44 -18.78
CA GLY A 620 -20.42 41.04 -18.11
C GLY A 620 -19.21 40.06 -17.99
N GLU A 621 -18.55 40.10 -16.85
CA GLU A 621 -17.33 39.36 -16.60
C GLU A 621 -17.51 37.83 -16.75
N TYR A 622 -18.62 37.25 -16.31
CA TYR A 622 -18.87 35.80 -16.44
C TYR A 622 -18.86 35.32 -17.89
N ARG A 623 -19.46 36.10 -18.78
CA ARG A 623 -19.45 35.82 -20.22
C ARG A 623 -18.03 35.85 -20.77
N HIS A 624 -17.29 36.93 -20.48
CA HIS A 624 -15.93 37.12 -20.99
C HIS A 624 -15.01 36.04 -20.47
N LEU A 625 -15.07 35.73 -19.16
CA LEU A 625 -14.25 34.69 -18.50
C LEU A 625 -14.48 33.31 -19.11
N LEU A 626 -15.76 32.88 -19.25
CA LEU A 626 -16.04 31.56 -19.81
C LEU A 626 -15.83 31.50 -21.34
N THR A 627 -16.05 32.60 -22.07
CA THR A 627 -15.69 32.69 -23.49
C THR A 627 -14.16 32.54 -23.68
N PHE A 628 -13.37 33.13 -22.78
CA PHE A 628 -11.92 32.96 -22.77
C PHE A 628 -11.53 31.51 -22.44
N LEU A 629 -12.01 30.95 -21.34
CA LEU A 629 -11.64 29.61 -20.85
C LEU A 629 -12.03 28.52 -21.86
N LEU A 630 -13.25 28.52 -22.37
CA LEU A 630 -13.83 27.51 -23.24
C LEU A 630 -13.58 27.75 -24.74
N GLY A 631 -13.07 28.93 -25.07
CA GLY A 631 -12.74 29.30 -26.46
C GLY A 631 -11.45 28.63 -26.96
N LYS A 632 -11.22 28.76 -28.28
CA LYS A 632 -9.97 28.32 -28.92
C LYS A 632 -8.75 28.99 -28.29
N LYS A 633 -7.54 28.44 -28.53
CA LYS A 633 -6.29 28.97 -28.00
C LYS A 633 -6.02 30.45 -28.29
N ASP A 634 -6.48 30.94 -29.43
CA ASP A 634 -6.33 32.31 -29.90
C ASP A 634 -7.28 33.33 -29.23
N VAL A 635 -8.30 32.87 -28.49
CA VAL A 635 -9.18 33.77 -27.74
C VAL A 635 -8.45 34.33 -26.54
N LEU A 636 -8.26 35.67 -26.54
CA LEU A 636 -7.59 36.40 -25.46
C LEU A 636 -8.57 36.82 -24.36
N PRO A 637 -8.08 37.06 -23.12
CA PRO A 637 -8.91 37.56 -22.04
C PRO A 637 -9.39 39.01 -22.32
N GLN A 638 -10.60 39.29 -21.88
CA GLN A 638 -11.25 40.62 -22.10
C GLN A 638 -11.79 41.18 -20.79
N ALA A 639 -11.46 42.42 -20.52
CA ALA A 639 -12.01 43.17 -19.36
C ALA A 639 -13.56 43.17 -19.36
N PRO A 640 -14.18 43.33 -18.17
CA PRO A 640 -13.56 43.69 -16.91
C PRO A 640 -12.89 42.51 -16.17
N PHE A 641 -11.86 42.83 -15.36
CA PHE A 641 -11.11 41.87 -14.53
C PHE A 641 -11.38 42.17 -13.04
N ASN A 642 -12.65 42.16 -12.62
CA ASN A 642 -13.01 42.45 -11.24
C ASN A 642 -12.53 41.40 -10.28
N HIS A 643 -12.38 40.14 -10.77
CA HIS A 643 -11.94 38.98 -9.99
C HIS A 643 -10.65 38.38 -10.57
N PRO A 644 -9.50 38.98 -10.30
CA PRO A 644 -8.20 38.53 -10.87
C PRO A 644 -7.90 37.07 -10.63
N SER A 645 -8.30 36.50 -9.47
CA SER A 645 -8.15 35.09 -9.10
C SER A 645 -8.83 34.13 -10.11
N TRP A 646 -10.02 34.46 -10.56
CA TRP A 646 -10.77 33.68 -11.54
C TRP A 646 -10.09 33.67 -12.90
N TRP A 647 -9.60 34.82 -13.35
CA TRP A 647 -8.88 34.97 -14.61
C TRP A 647 -7.53 34.24 -14.60
N MET A 648 -6.81 34.29 -13.49
CA MET A 648 -5.58 33.53 -13.31
C MET A 648 -5.84 32.04 -13.36
N MET A 649 -6.89 31.55 -12.67
CA MET A 649 -7.26 30.14 -12.72
C MET A 649 -7.68 29.72 -14.13
N ALA A 650 -8.51 30.50 -14.80
CA ALA A 650 -8.92 30.23 -16.17
C ALA A 650 -7.72 30.20 -17.14
N GLY A 651 -6.78 31.14 -16.98
CA GLY A 651 -5.55 31.17 -17.78
C GLY A 651 -4.67 29.93 -17.59
N LEU A 652 -4.49 29.47 -16.34
CA LEU A 652 -3.77 28.24 -16.02
C LEU A 652 -4.46 27.02 -16.63
N MET A 653 -5.78 26.93 -16.54
CA MET A 653 -6.52 25.80 -17.09
C MET A 653 -6.48 25.78 -18.62
N LYS A 654 -6.58 26.95 -19.27
CA LYS A 654 -6.56 27.04 -20.72
C LYS A 654 -5.19 26.77 -21.33
N SER A 655 -4.14 27.37 -20.78
CA SER A 655 -2.76 27.22 -21.24
C SER A 655 -1.78 27.59 -20.12
N PRO A 656 -1.33 26.62 -19.33
CA PRO A 656 -0.46 26.88 -18.17
C PRO A 656 0.85 27.59 -18.52
N GLU A 657 1.37 27.40 -19.73
CA GLU A 657 2.62 27.98 -20.18
C GLU A 657 2.49 29.39 -20.77
N THR A 658 1.26 29.82 -21.05
CA THR A 658 1.03 31.14 -21.69
C THR A 658 1.05 32.24 -20.64
N ILE A 659 1.83 33.31 -20.92
CA ILE A 659 1.82 34.54 -20.14
C ILE A 659 0.90 35.55 -20.87
N TYR A 660 -0.25 35.81 -20.25
CA TYR A 660 -1.22 36.77 -20.80
C TYR A 660 -0.81 38.21 -20.39
N ALA A 661 -0.58 39.08 -21.37
CA ALA A 661 -0.19 40.47 -21.12
C ALA A 661 -1.23 41.26 -20.31
N GLU A 662 -2.48 40.84 -20.43
CA GLU A 662 -3.63 41.41 -19.73
C GLU A 662 -3.58 41.18 -18.22
N PHE A 663 -2.82 40.18 -17.76
CA PHE A 663 -2.69 39.80 -16.35
C PHE A 663 -1.44 40.38 -15.69
N LYS A 664 -0.69 41.25 -16.37
CA LYS A 664 0.60 41.81 -15.89
C LYS A 664 0.52 42.45 -14.51
N ASP A 665 -0.63 43.06 -14.16
CA ASP A 665 -0.82 43.74 -12.88
C ASP A 665 -1.39 42.84 -11.77
N PHE A 666 -1.71 41.59 -12.07
CA PHE A 666 -2.23 40.66 -11.07
C PHE A 666 -1.11 40.20 -10.15
N SER A 667 -1.39 40.15 -8.85
CA SER A 667 -0.40 39.77 -7.84
C SER A 667 0.22 38.37 -8.09
N TYR A 668 -0.61 37.46 -8.60
CA TYR A 668 -0.16 36.08 -8.92
C TYR A 668 0.83 35.98 -10.09
N ASN A 669 0.86 36.97 -10.96
CA ASN A 669 1.78 37.00 -12.09
C ASN A 669 3.23 37.27 -11.67
N LYS A 670 3.47 37.59 -10.39
CA LYS A 670 4.79 37.71 -9.78
C LYS A 670 5.37 36.36 -9.36
N SER A 671 4.56 35.30 -9.28
CA SER A 671 5.04 33.97 -8.96
C SER A 671 5.78 33.36 -10.15
N PRO A 672 6.87 32.61 -9.93
CA PRO A 672 7.56 31.91 -11.00
C PRO A 672 6.63 31.00 -11.78
N ARG A 673 6.79 31.01 -13.10
CA ARG A 673 5.90 30.24 -14.00
C ARG A 673 5.98 28.74 -13.75
N GLU A 674 7.16 28.25 -13.45
CA GLU A 674 7.42 26.85 -13.07
C GLU A 674 6.61 26.44 -11.86
N PHE A 675 6.44 27.33 -10.88
CA PHE A 675 5.63 27.07 -9.70
C PHE A 675 4.14 26.95 -10.06
N LEU A 676 3.64 27.81 -10.93
CA LEU A 676 2.23 27.81 -11.35
C LEU A 676 1.88 26.61 -12.23
N THR A 677 2.81 26.16 -13.04
CA THR A 677 2.62 25.03 -13.97
C THR A 677 3.04 23.69 -13.39
N GLY A 678 3.81 23.67 -12.30
CA GLY A 678 4.47 22.47 -11.81
C GLY A 678 5.60 21.95 -12.73
N ASN A 679 5.97 22.72 -13.74
CA ASN A 679 6.97 22.33 -14.75
C ASN A 679 8.39 22.66 -14.28
N PHE A 680 8.81 22.05 -13.18
CA PHE A 680 10.12 22.32 -12.57
C PHE A 680 11.25 21.66 -13.34
N LYS A 681 12.39 22.32 -13.43
CA LYS A 681 13.65 21.67 -13.78
C LYS A 681 14.05 20.73 -12.64
N TRP A 682 14.55 19.57 -13.01
CA TRP A 682 14.96 18.57 -12.06
C TRP A 682 16.31 17.95 -12.45
N ARG A 683 17.01 17.38 -11.47
CA ARG A 683 18.24 16.62 -11.68
C ARG A 683 18.38 15.54 -10.62
N THR A 684 19.01 14.44 -10.99
CA THR A 684 19.44 13.41 -10.04
C THR A 684 20.88 13.64 -9.63
N TYR A 685 21.22 13.29 -8.39
CA TYR A 685 22.60 13.36 -7.87
C TYR A 685 22.83 12.27 -6.82
N GLN A 686 24.13 12.00 -6.57
CA GLN A 686 24.55 11.07 -5.53
C GLN A 686 25.06 11.83 -4.32
N TYR A 687 24.80 11.29 -3.14
CA TYR A 687 25.39 11.76 -1.88
C TYR A 687 25.74 10.57 -1.00
N THR A 688 26.67 10.75 -0.06
CA THR A 688 27.03 9.75 0.94
C THR A 688 26.17 9.98 2.18
N ASP A 689 25.44 8.95 2.58
CA ASP A 689 24.73 8.92 3.85
C ASP A 689 25.43 8.00 4.84
N SER A 690 25.27 8.23 6.13
CA SER A 690 25.93 7.45 7.16
C SER A 690 25.02 7.22 8.36
N TYR A 691 25.13 6.04 8.95
CA TYR A 691 24.50 5.69 10.20
C TYR A 691 25.55 5.18 11.18
N THR A 692 25.53 5.71 12.38
CA THR A 692 26.38 5.20 13.46
C THR A 692 25.52 4.31 14.36
N ASP A 693 25.89 3.04 14.43
CA ASP A 693 25.17 2.04 15.23
C ASP A 693 25.39 2.25 16.75
N TYR A 694 24.68 1.48 17.55
CA TYR A 694 24.78 1.51 19.01
C TYR A 694 26.21 1.21 19.53
N ASN A 695 27.02 0.49 18.75
CA ASN A 695 28.42 0.15 19.05
C ASN A 695 29.39 1.23 18.55
N LYS A 696 28.90 2.41 18.14
CA LYS A 696 29.71 3.52 17.58
C LYS A 696 30.42 3.17 16.25
N LYS A 697 29.99 2.14 15.55
CA LYS A 697 30.47 1.82 14.21
C LYS A 697 29.66 2.62 13.18
N THR A 698 30.33 3.47 12.43
CA THR A 698 29.74 4.20 11.33
C THR A 698 29.75 3.34 10.07
N VAL A 699 28.59 3.19 9.43
CA VAL A 699 28.41 2.56 8.14
C VAL A 699 28.00 3.65 7.16
N GLU A 700 28.78 3.78 6.08
CA GLU A 700 28.52 4.75 5.01
C GLU A 700 27.99 4.03 3.76
N TRP A 701 27.06 4.66 3.06
CA TRP A 701 26.57 4.17 1.78
C TRP A 701 26.25 5.32 0.84
N ILE A 702 26.32 5.04 -0.46
CA ILE A 702 25.99 6.02 -1.50
C ILE A 702 24.49 5.95 -1.76
N CYS A 703 23.82 7.09 -1.65
CA CYS A 703 22.41 7.27 -2.00
C CYS A 703 22.30 8.09 -3.28
N SER A 704 21.26 7.76 -4.07
CA SER A 704 20.86 8.60 -5.20
C SER A 704 19.53 9.27 -4.86
N THR A 705 19.41 10.55 -5.18
CA THR A 705 18.19 11.32 -4.95
C THR A 705 17.92 12.28 -6.10
N LEU A 706 16.77 12.91 -6.06
CA LEU A 706 16.31 13.89 -7.04
C LEU A 706 16.07 15.22 -6.34
N THR A 707 16.45 16.30 -6.99
CA THR A 707 16.10 17.66 -6.58
C THR A 707 15.38 18.39 -7.71
N PHE A 708 14.47 19.28 -7.32
CA PHE A 708 13.85 20.23 -8.24
C PHE A 708 14.52 21.59 -8.07
N ASP A 709 14.88 22.22 -9.18
CA ASP A 709 15.36 23.60 -9.19
C ASP A 709 14.12 24.52 -9.10
N ILE A 710 13.70 24.82 -7.89
CA ILE A 710 12.59 25.74 -7.64
C ILE A 710 13.18 27.16 -7.56
N PRO A 711 12.72 28.12 -8.42
CA PRO A 711 13.23 29.48 -8.41
C PRO A 711 13.02 30.14 -7.04
N GLU A 712 14.06 30.83 -6.53
CA GLU A 712 13.94 31.65 -5.32
C GLU A 712 13.05 32.87 -5.58
N SER A 713 12.10 33.14 -4.69
CA SER A 713 11.36 34.40 -4.72
C SER A 713 11.96 35.42 -3.77
N GLU A 714 11.83 36.69 -4.09
CA GLU A 714 12.31 37.81 -3.26
C GLU A 714 11.67 37.82 -1.85
N ASN A 715 10.55 37.12 -1.67
CA ASN A 715 9.80 37.04 -0.41
C ASN A 715 9.92 35.65 0.30
N SER A 716 10.93 34.87 -0.05
CA SER A 716 11.10 33.56 0.58
C SER A 716 11.61 33.70 2.02
N HIS A 717 10.80 33.36 2.99
CA HIS A 717 11.28 33.12 4.36
C HIS A 717 11.94 31.75 4.43
N VAL A 718 13.28 31.73 4.51
CA VAL A 718 14.07 30.52 4.74
C VAL A 718 13.72 29.96 6.11
N ILE A 719 12.94 28.87 6.13
CA ILE A 719 12.71 28.10 7.36
C ILE A 719 13.81 27.04 7.45
N ASN A 720 14.79 27.32 8.32
CA ASN A 720 15.87 26.46 8.83
C ASN A 720 16.50 25.45 7.88
N LYS A 721 17.76 25.69 7.56
CA LYS A 721 18.69 24.67 7.06
C LYS A 721 19.00 23.68 8.19
N ASP A 722 18.27 22.61 8.28
CA ASP A 722 18.70 21.45 9.06
C ASP A 722 19.82 20.71 8.34
N LYS A 723 20.82 20.30 9.11
CA LYS A 723 22.12 19.75 8.72
C LYS A 723 22.06 18.46 7.88
N TYR A 724 20.86 17.91 7.60
CA TYR A 724 20.67 16.59 6.97
C TYR A 724 19.86 16.59 5.67
N ASN A 725 19.29 17.72 5.28
CA ASN A 725 18.61 17.83 4.00
C ASN A 725 18.73 19.28 3.54
N GLU A 726 19.11 19.53 2.31
CA GLU A 726 18.58 20.65 1.57
C GLU A 726 17.06 20.43 1.48
N ARG A 727 16.37 20.62 2.61
CA ARG A 727 14.93 20.78 2.61
C ARG A 727 14.69 22.01 1.81
N VAL A 728 14.16 21.82 0.62
CA VAL A 728 13.57 22.90 -0.14
C VAL A 728 12.59 23.57 0.81
N SER A 729 12.99 24.73 1.35
CA SER A 729 12.12 25.57 2.16
C SER A 729 11.01 26.01 1.21
N TYR A 730 9.80 25.51 1.48
CA TYR A 730 8.64 25.89 0.70
C TYR A 730 8.33 27.33 1.02
N TYR A 731 8.41 28.13 0.00
CA TYR A 731 8.20 29.54 0.03
C TYR A 731 6.77 29.81 0.50
N SER A 732 6.62 30.63 1.54
CA SER A 732 5.37 31.31 1.79
C SER A 732 5.26 32.44 0.75
N TYR A 733 4.95 32.03 -0.51
CA TYR A 733 4.24 32.99 -1.34
C TYR A 733 2.96 33.29 -0.58
N ASP A 734 2.34 34.44 -0.79
CA ASP A 734 0.93 34.67 -0.51
C ASP A 734 0.18 33.85 -1.60
N PRO A 735 0.12 32.52 -1.51
CA PRO A 735 -0.40 31.74 -2.60
C PRO A 735 -1.90 31.77 -2.49
N HIS A 736 -2.51 31.85 -3.63
CA HIS A 736 -3.91 31.56 -3.78
C HIS A 736 -4.26 30.25 -3.04
N PRO A 737 -5.32 30.19 -2.21
CA PRO A 737 -5.61 29.00 -1.40
C PRO A 737 -5.69 27.69 -2.20
N LEU A 738 -6.21 27.70 -3.44
CA LEU A 738 -6.26 26.53 -4.28
C LEU A 738 -4.86 26.00 -4.61
N LEU A 739 -3.93 26.91 -4.95
CA LEU A 739 -2.54 26.50 -5.21
C LEU A 739 -1.83 26.00 -3.97
N VAL A 740 -2.18 26.50 -2.77
CA VAL A 740 -1.62 26.01 -1.50
C VAL A 740 -1.98 24.56 -1.25
N GLU A 741 -3.19 24.12 -1.59
CA GLU A 741 -3.56 22.72 -1.46
C GLU A 741 -2.85 21.83 -2.49
N MET A 742 -2.57 22.36 -3.67
CA MET A 742 -1.76 21.68 -4.67
C MET A 742 -0.29 21.49 -4.25
N TYR A 743 0.19 22.35 -3.33
CA TYR A 743 1.53 22.29 -2.73
C TYR A 743 1.41 22.11 -1.21
N PRO A 744 0.93 20.97 -0.72
CA PRO A 744 0.81 20.76 0.70
C PRO A 744 2.17 20.92 1.38
N GLN A 745 2.26 21.78 2.39
CA GLN A 745 3.44 21.90 3.25
C GLN A 745 3.51 20.66 4.15
N ILE A 746 4.00 19.57 3.59
CA ILE A 746 3.98 18.28 4.25
C ILE A 746 5.27 18.12 5.01
N GLU A 747 5.21 18.35 6.31
CA GLU A 747 6.28 17.93 7.22
C GLU A 747 6.28 16.40 7.41
N ARG A 748 5.12 15.73 7.17
CA ARG A 748 4.97 14.28 7.29
C ARG A 748 4.01 13.76 6.23
N PHE A 749 4.49 12.98 5.31
CA PHE A 749 3.72 12.35 4.22
C PHE A 749 2.68 11.32 4.71
N ASP A 750 2.78 10.84 5.94
CA ASP A 750 1.93 9.80 6.52
C ASP A 750 0.45 10.15 6.49
N ASP A 751 0.16 11.44 6.59
CA ASP A 751 -1.19 11.91 6.82
C ASP A 751 -2.01 12.09 5.52
N ILE A 752 -1.38 12.12 4.33
CA ILE A 752 -2.08 12.45 3.08
C ILE A 752 -2.27 11.31 2.10
N GLN A 753 -1.70 10.14 2.35
CA GLN A 753 -1.84 8.99 1.46
C GLN A 753 -3.31 8.71 1.12
N ASN A 754 -4.19 8.77 2.11
CA ASN A 754 -5.62 8.52 1.94
C ASN A 754 -6.37 9.68 1.28
N ASP A 755 -5.82 10.89 1.31
CA ASP A 755 -6.43 12.11 0.75
C ASP A 755 -5.91 12.43 -0.66
N LEU A 756 -4.80 11.81 -1.07
CA LEU A 756 -4.14 12.09 -2.33
C LEU A 756 -5.05 11.96 -3.57
N PRO A 757 -5.90 10.93 -3.68
CA PRO A 757 -6.84 10.84 -4.79
C PRO A 757 -7.75 12.06 -4.90
N ARG A 758 -8.27 12.56 -3.79
CA ARG A 758 -9.14 13.76 -3.78
C ARG A 758 -8.38 15.05 -4.12
N LEU A 759 -7.14 15.17 -3.64
CA LEU A 759 -6.28 16.31 -3.95
C LEU A 759 -5.92 16.36 -5.44
N ALA A 760 -5.63 15.22 -6.07
CA ALA A 760 -5.34 15.13 -7.50
C ALA A 760 -6.52 15.65 -8.36
N TRP A 761 -7.74 15.44 -7.88
CA TRP A 761 -8.96 15.86 -8.56
C TRP A 761 -9.47 17.26 -8.15
N LEU A 762 -8.71 17.98 -7.33
CA LEU A 762 -9.01 19.39 -7.07
C LEU A 762 -8.77 20.24 -8.33
N THR A 763 -7.70 19.91 -9.08
CA THR A 763 -7.33 20.59 -10.33
C THR A 763 -7.01 19.57 -11.44
N PRO A 764 -8.01 18.80 -11.93
CA PRO A 764 -7.78 17.70 -12.85
C PRO A 764 -7.19 18.12 -14.21
N ASN A 765 -7.33 19.38 -14.58
CA ASN A 765 -6.73 19.91 -15.81
C ASN A 765 -5.24 20.27 -15.65
N ILE A 766 -4.77 20.47 -14.44
CA ILE A 766 -3.35 20.76 -14.12
C ILE A 766 -2.91 20.17 -12.77
N PRO A 767 -2.73 18.84 -12.67
CA PRO A 767 -2.32 18.16 -11.44
C PRO A 767 -0.82 18.26 -11.17
N GLU A 768 -0.01 18.71 -12.12
CA GLU A 768 1.45 18.73 -12.09
C GLU A 768 2.06 19.23 -10.78
N PRO A 769 1.59 20.36 -10.21
CA PRO A 769 2.13 20.87 -8.96
C PRO A 769 2.02 19.87 -7.79
N LEU A 770 0.93 19.10 -7.71
CA LEU A 770 0.77 18.06 -6.70
C LEU A 770 1.72 16.89 -6.93
N LEU A 771 1.91 16.49 -8.19
CA LEU A 771 2.70 15.31 -8.56
C LEU A 771 4.18 15.46 -8.20
N VAL A 772 4.72 16.67 -8.11
CA VAL A 772 6.08 16.96 -7.61
C VAL A 772 6.35 16.28 -6.27
N TRP A 773 5.39 16.37 -5.35
CA TRP A 773 5.50 15.79 -4.00
C TRP A 773 5.49 14.27 -4.00
N CYS A 774 4.65 13.70 -4.86
CA CYS A 774 4.52 12.26 -4.99
C CYS A 774 5.82 11.63 -5.50
N ILE A 775 6.49 12.30 -6.43
CA ILE A 775 7.79 11.85 -6.96
C ILE A 775 8.86 11.86 -5.86
N ARG A 776 8.89 12.90 -5.02
CA ARG A 776 9.84 12.94 -3.91
C ARG A 776 9.66 11.75 -2.98
N SER A 777 8.41 11.40 -2.64
CA SER A 777 8.14 10.21 -1.85
C SER A 777 8.64 8.92 -2.51
N ALA A 778 8.41 8.78 -3.82
CA ALA A 778 8.88 7.62 -4.58
C ALA A 778 10.40 7.43 -4.51
N ILE A 779 11.15 8.53 -4.54
CA ILE A 779 12.62 8.50 -4.57
C ILE A 779 13.22 8.19 -3.21
N TYR A 780 12.58 8.60 -2.11
CA TYR A 780 13.03 8.25 -0.77
C TYR A 780 12.72 6.80 -0.36
N ALA A 781 11.78 6.14 -1.06
CA ALA A 781 11.33 4.77 -0.76
C ALA A 781 12.43 3.71 -0.67
N PRO A 782 13.50 3.71 -1.50
CA PRO A 782 14.50 2.64 -1.47
C PRO A 782 15.31 2.55 -0.19
N THR A 783 15.32 3.56 0.66
CA THR A 783 16.26 3.67 1.77
C THR A 783 15.66 3.53 3.15
N LEU A 784 14.37 3.81 3.38
CA LEU A 784 13.84 3.93 4.74
C LEU A 784 12.57 3.16 5.07
N ASN A 785 11.61 3.01 4.17
CA ASN A 785 10.37 2.26 4.47
C ASN A 785 9.54 2.00 3.21
N GLU A 786 9.87 0.94 2.48
CA GLU A 786 9.29 0.61 1.18
C GLU A 786 7.75 0.50 1.17
N VAL A 787 7.13 0.20 2.31
CA VAL A 787 5.68 -0.04 2.40
C VAL A 787 4.88 1.27 2.45
N ARG A 788 5.43 2.30 3.07
CA ARG A 788 4.73 3.58 3.31
C ARG A 788 4.74 4.46 2.08
N GLU A 789 5.89 4.63 1.48
CA GLU A 789 6.06 5.40 0.25
C GLU A 789 5.42 4.70 -0.95
N ALA A 790 5.30 3.38 -0.93
CA ALA A 790 4.57 2.61 -1.93
C ALA A 790 3.10 3.05 -2.03
N GLY A 791 2.43 3.29 -0.92
CA GLY A 791 1.03 3.75 -0.92
C GLY A 791 0.83 5.13 -1.59
N ILE A 792 1.73 6.09 -1.35
CA ILE A 792 1.67 7.42 -1.98
C ILE A 792 1.97 7.30 -3.48
N THR A 793 2.99 6.54 -3.84
CA THR A 793 3.37 6.32 -5.23
C THR A 793 2.25 5.63 -6.01
N GLN A 794 1.62 4.61 -5.44
CA GLN A 794 0.50 3.91 -6.04
C GLN A 794 -0.68 4.87 -6.23
N ALA A 795 -1.09 5.62 -5.22
CA ALA A 795 -2.19 6.57 -5.33
C ALA A 795 -1.93 7.68 -6.38
N ALA A 796 -0.67 8.11 -6.52
CA ALA A 796 -0.28 9.11 -7.51
C ALA A 796 -0.35 8.57 -8.95
N ILE A 797 0.14 7.35 -9.18
CA ILE A 797 0.13 6.75 -10.52
C ILE A 797 -1.28 6.32 -10.92
N GLU A 798 -2.11 5.85 -9.99
CA GLU A 798 -3.54 5.59 -10.22
C GLU A 798 -4.29 6.88 -10.61
N ALA A 799 -4.00 7.99 -9.91
CA ALA A 799 -4.57 9.29 -10.27
C ALA A 799 -4.11 9.73 -11.66
N LEU A 800 -2.82 9.57 -11.99
CA LEU A 800 -2.27 9.89 -13.31
C LEU A 800 -2.94 9.10 -14.44
N HIS A 801 -3.25 7.82 -14.20
CA HIS A 801 -3.96 6.96 -15.15
C HIS A 801 -5.39 7.49 -15.46
N GLN A 802 -6.08 7.99 -14.47
CA GLN A 802 -7.44 8.52 -14.62
C GLN A 802 -7.48 9.94 -15.19
N LEU A 803 -6.43 10.74 -14.97
CA LEU A 803 -6.35 12.13 -15.43
C LEU A 803 -6.14 12.22 -16.95
N ARG A 804 -6.86 13.12 -17.60
CA ARG A 804 -6.86 13.31 -19.07
C ARG A 804 -6.16 14.60 -19.51
N HIS A 805 -5.35 15.21 -18.64
CA HIS A 805 -4.62 16.43 -18.93
C HIS A 805 -3.46 16.19 -19.91
N THR A 806 -3.01 17.28 -20.55
CA THR A 806 -1.77 17.27 -21.33
C THR A 806 -0.59 17.14 -20.39
N TRP A 807 0.28 16.16 -20.64
CA TRP A 807 1.45 15.93 -19.79
C TRP A 807 2.53 16.98 -19.99
N TYR A 808 3.03 17.47 -18.88
CA TYR A 808 4.25 18.26 -18.77
C TYR A 808 5.37 17.43 -18.14
N GLU A 809 6.49 18.08 -17.81
CA GLU A 809 7.69 17.39 -17.31
C GLU A 809 7.45 16.49 -16.10
N VAL A 810 6.63 16.96 -15.16
CA VAL A 810 6.39 16.26 -13.91
C VAL A 810 5.60 14.98 -14.11
N SER A 811 4.62 14.96 -15.01
CA SER A 811 3.89 13.72 -15.34
C SER A 811 4.79 12.68 -16.00
N TYR A 812 5.64 13.08 -16.95
CA TYR A 812 6.65 12.18 -17.53
C TYR A 812 7.64 11.67 -16.49
N LEU A 813 8.06 12.53 -15.56
CA LEU A 813 8.97 12.17 -14.48
C LEU A 813 8.32 11.17 -13.51
N LEU A 814 7.05 11.34 -13.14
CA LEU A 814 6.30 10.41 -12.29
C LEU A 814 6.19 9.04 -12.98
N GLU A 815 5.79 9.03 -14.23
CA GLU A 815 5.63 7.83 -15.05
C GLU A 815 6.94 7.03 -15.10
N ALA A 816 8.03 7.66 -15.53
CA ALA A 816 9.34 7.03 -15.62
C ALA A 816 9.85 6.54 -14.25
N THR A 817 9.64 7.34 -13.19
CA THR A 817 10.02 6.98 -11.83
C THR A 817 9.25 5.75 -11.35
N CYS A 818 7.93 5.68 -11.62
CA CYS A 818 7.09 4.55 -11.24
C CYS A 818 7.49 3.25 -11.93
N MET A 819 8.09 3.27 -13.12
CA MET A 819 8.64 2.07 -13.77
C MET A 819 9.82 1.43 -13.00
N LEU A 820 10.44 2.16 -12.08
CA LEU A 820 11.64 1.73 -11.32
C LEU A 820 11.38 1.46 -9.83
N VAL A 821 10.22 1.85 -9.26
CA VAL A 821 9.92 1.69 -7.83
C VAL A 821 9.86 0.21 -7.39
N ALA A 822 9.96 -0.03 -6.09
CA ALA A 822 9.91 -1.39 -5.52
C ALA A 822 8.54 -2.04 -5.65
N ASP A 823 7.47 -1.25 -5.53
CA ASP A 823 6.09 -1.74 -5.62
C ASP A 823 5.74 -2.23 -7.03
N LYS A 824 5.27 -3.48 -7.12
CA LYS A 824 4.89 -4.09 -8.41
C LYS A 824 3.62 -3.46 -9.00
N THR A 825 2.67 -3.11 -8.14
CA THR A 825 1.38 -2.55 -8.57
C THR A 825 1.59 -1.20 -9.25
N SER A 826 2.39 -0.31 -8.64
CA SER A 826 2.75 0.98 -9.24
C SER A 826 3.46 0.81 -10.60
N ARG A 827 4.36 -0.19 -10.73
CA ARG A 827 4.99 -0.48 -12.02
C ARG A 827 4.01 -0.96 -13.07
N SER A 828 3.04 -1.82 -12.69
CA SER A 828 2.01 -2.28 -13.63
C SER A 828 1.13 -1.14 -14.12
N TYR A 829 0.71 -0.23 -13.23
CA TYR A 829 -0.01 0.98 -13.65
C TYR A 829 0.80 1.83 -14.63
N ALA A 830 2.10 2.02 -14.38
CA ALA A 830 2.95 2.75 -15.32
C ALA A 830 3.02 2.06 -16.70
N ALA A 831 3.11 0.74 -16.75
CA ALA A 831 3.07 0.02 -18.03
C ALA A 831 1.71 0.16 -18.74
N GLU A 832 0.60 0.08 -18.01
CA GLU A 832 -0.75 0.26 -18.55
C GLU A 832 -0.96 1.66 -19.13
N ILE A 833 -0.52 2.70 -18.40
CA ILE A 833 -0.58 4.09 -18.87
C ILE A 833 0.24 4.26 -20.15
N TRP A 834 1.48 3.75 -20.17
CA TRP A 834 2.32 3.83 -21.36
C TRP A 834 1.65 3.13 -22.55
N ILE A 835 1.10 1.92 -22.38
CA ILE A 835 0.40 1.17 -23.41
C ILE A 835 -0.80 1.97 -23.93
N GLU A 836 -1.69 2.43 -23.06
CA GLU A 836 -2.87 3.21 -23.46
C GLU A 836 -2.48 4.46 -24.24
N ARG A 837 -1.51 5.23 -23.74
CA ARG A 837 -1.12 6.50 -24.34
C ARG A 837 -0.31 6.33 -25.62
N VAL A 838 0.45 5.27 -25.77
CA VAL A 838 1.06 4.89 -27.06
C VAL A 838 -0.04 4.56 -28.07
N GLY A 839 -1.02 3.74 -27.69
CA GLY A 839 -2.16 3.41 -28.54
C GLY A 839 -2.91 4.67 -29.02
N GLN A 840 -3.02 5.68 -28.16
CA GLN A 840 -3.65 6.98 -28.47
C GLN A 840 -2.73 7.98 -29.22
N GLY A 841 -1.43 7.73 -29.34
CA GLY A 841 -0.45 8.67 -29.86
C GLY A 841 -0.27 9.93 -29.00
N SER A 842 -0.51 9.81 -27.70
CA SER A 842 -0.55 10.92 -26.72
C SER A 842 0.63 10.97 -25.74
N ILE A 843 1.72 10.22 -26.02
CA ILE A 843 2.91 10.13 -25.16
C ILE A 843 4.19 10.26 -25.97
N ASP A 844 5.23 10.84 -25.37
CA ASP A 844 6.59 10.85 -25.90
C ASP A 844 7.44 9.79 -25.17
N SER A 845 7.59 8.63 -25.82
CA SER A 845 8.38 7.51 -25.28
C SER A 845 9.87 7.86 -25.17
N GLY A 846 10.40 8.72 -26.04
CA GLY A 846 11.78 9.20 -26.00
C GLY A 846 12.05 10.01 -24.73
N ARG A 847 11.08 10.85 -24.30
CA ARG A 847 11.20 11.62 -23.06
C ARG A 847 11.24 10.73 -21.83
N ILE A 848 10.38 9.70 -21.76
CA ILE A 848 10.43 8.70 -20.68
C ILE A 848 11.80 8.01 -20.68
N GLY A 849 12.29 7.59 -21.83
CA GLY A 849 13.61 6.97 -21.97
C GLY A 849 14.74 7.85 -21.43
N SER A 850 14.75 9.13 -21.78
CA SER A 850 15.76 10.09 -21.31
C SER A 850 15.74 10.27 -19.78
N ILE A 851 14.56 10.30 -19.17
CA ILE A 851 14.39 10.36 -17.71
C ILE A 851 14.95 9.08 -17.06
N LEU A 852 14.58 7.91 -17.59
CA LEU A 852 15.08 6.62 -17.12
C LEU A 852 16.62 6.53 -17.23
N GLY A 853 17.20 7.04 -18.32
CA GLY A 853 18.63 7.15 -18.51
C GLY A 853 19.29 8.00 -17.41
N SER A 854 18.71 9.17 -17.12
CA SER A 854 19.18 10.06 -16.04
C SER A 854 19.14 9.40 -14.66
N HIS A 855 18.08 8.64 -14.35
CA HIS A 855 17.98 7.86 -13.11
C HIS A 855 19.08 6.79 -13.04
N GLN A 856 19.32 6.06 -14.13
CA GLN A 856 20.35 5.02 -14.16
C GLN A 856 21.77 5.58 -14.15
N HIS A 857 21.97 6.78 -14.70
CA HIS A 857 23.27 7.47 -14.63
C HIS A 857 23.74 7.68 -13.17
N THR A 858 22.81 8.00 -12.29
CA THR A 858 23.08 8.16 -10.85
C THR A 858 22.85 6.88 -10.04
N GLY A 859 22.42 5.78 -10.68
CA GLY A 859 22.18 4.51 -10.03
C GLY A 859 20.87 4.49 -9.19
N TRP A 860 19.93 5.41 -9.47
CA TRP A 860 18.65 5.37 -8.78
C TRP A 860 17.73 4.29 -9.40
N GLY A 861 17.26 3.41 -8.54
CA GLY A 861 16.40 2.29 -8.92
C GLY A 861 17.13 1.16 -9.69
N PRO A 862 16.84 -0.12 -9.35
CA PRO A 862 17.45 -1.24 -10.07
C PRO A 862 16.93 -1.35 -11.51
N LEU A 863 17.81 -1.31 -12.51
CA LEU A 863 17.48 -1.52 -13.93
C LEU A 863 16.71 -2.84 -14.17
N LYS A 864 16.96 -3.84 -13.36
CA LYS A 864 16.23 -5.12 -13.40
C LYS A 864 14.71 -4.94 -13.30
N ARG A 865 14.21 -3.99 -12.49
CA ARG A 865 12.76 -3.75 -12.33
C ARG A 865 12.13 -3.32 -13.65
N LEU A 866 12.79 -2.42 -14.37
CA LEU A 866 12.35 -1.95 -15.69
C LEU A 866 12.42 -3.08 -16.74
N THR A 867 13.53 -3.81 -16.81
CA THR A 867 13.67 -4.90 -17.79
C THR A 867 12.68 -6.03 -17.56
N ASP A 868 12.35 -6.33 -16.30
CA ASP A 868 11.30 -7.29 -15.95
C ASP A 868 9.92 -6.77 -16.40
N LEU A 869 9.62 -5.48 -16.16
CA LEU A 869 8.37 -4.83 -16.57
C LEU A 869 8.21 -4.87 -18.10
N ILE A 870 9.24 -4.48 -18.84
CA ILE A 870 9.23 -4.49 -20.31
C ILE A 870 8.94 -5.91 -20.82
N GLN A 871 9.63 -6.91 -20.31
CA GLN A 871 9.46 -8.30 -20.77
C GLN A 871 8.10 -8.89 -20.45
N GLN A 872 7.51 -8.50 -19.32
CA GLN A 872 6.24 -9.04 -18.86
C GLN A 872 5.03 -8.34 -19.48
N GLN A 873 5.10 -7.02 -19.72
CA GLN A 873 3.91 -6.24 -20.05
C GLN A 873 4.03 -5.35 -21.30
N MET A 874 5.22 -4.84 -21.67
CA MET A 874 5.31 -3.78 -22.68
C MET A 874 5.74 -4.27 -24.07
N ILE A 875 6.52 -5.35 -24.17
CA ILE A 875 6.99 -5.88 -25.46
C ILE A 875 5.92 -6.76 -26.13
N ASN A 876 5.81 -6.69 -27.45
CA ASN A 876 4.85 -7.46 -28.25
C ASN A 876 3.36 -7.14 -27.97
N VAL A 877 3.05 -5.96 -27.49
CA VAL A 877 1.66 -5.47 -27.38
C VAL A 877 1.09 -5.22 -28.79
N SER A 878 1.81 -4.47 -29.62
CA SER A 878 1.54 -4.30 -31.07
C SER A 878 2.80 -3.79 -31.78
N PRO A 879 2.84 -3.79 -33.13
CA PRO A 879 3.95 -3.21 -33.86
C PRO A 879 4.24 -1.74 -33.53
N LEU A 880 3.21 -0.94 -33.28
CA LEU A 880 3.37 0.45 -32.82
C LEU A 880 4.07 0.52 -31.48
N HIS A 881 3.61 -0.28 -30.49
CA HIS A 881 4.20 -0.30 -29.16
C HIS A 881 5.67 -0.76 -29.20
N ASN A 882 6.02 -1.73 -30.05
CA ASN A 882 7.41 -2.16 -30.22
C ASN A 882 8.30 -1.04 -30.77
N ARG A 883 7.82 -0.24 -31.74
CA ARG A 883 8.55 0.92 -32.27
C ARG A 883 8.73 2.02 -31.20
N GLU A 884 7.68 2.31 -30.45
CA GLU A 884 7.75 3.29 -29.37
C GLU A 884 8.64 2.80 -28.23
N LEU A 885 8.63 1.50 -27.92
CA LEU A 885 9.53 0.91 -26.91
C LEU A 885 11.01 0.96 -27.38
N GLU A 886 11.27 0.77 -28.67
CA GLU A 886 12.60 0.95 -29.24
C GLU A 886 13.08 2.40 -29.05
N LYS A 887 12.23 3.41 -29.34
CA LYS A 887 12.55 4.83 -29.10
C LYS A 887 12.85 5.11 -27.62
N LEU A 888 12.04 4.53 -26.71
CA LEU A 888 12.26 4.65 -25.27
C LEU A 888 13.64 4.10 -24.88
N ILE A 889 14.00 2.90 -25.37
CA ILE A 889 15.27 2.26 -25.03
C ILE A 889 16.46 3.02 -25.63
N VAL A 890 16.36 3.49 -26.88
CA VAL A 890 17.42 4.31 -27.51
C VAL A 890 17.67 5.56 -26.69
N ALA A 891 16.60 6.32 -26.36
CA ALA A 891 16.73 7.53 -25.55
C ALA A 891 17.25 7.25 -24.12
N MET A 892 16.94 6.08 -23.56
CA MET A 892 17.50 5.66 -22.28
C MET A 892 18.99 5.35 -22.38
N LEU A 893 19.42 4.63 -23.41
CA LEU A 893 20.82 4.26 -23.62
C LEU A 893 21.70 5.50 -23.78
N THR A 894 21.23 6.54 -24.50
CA THR A 894 21.97 7.80 -24.65
C THR A 894 22.22 8.51 -23.33
N GLY A 895 21.43 8.27 -22.29
CA GLY A 895 21.61 8.81 -20.95
C GLY A 895 22.55 8.01 -20.05
N LEU A 896 23.01 6.82 -20.47
CA LEU A 896 23.87 5.96 -19.65
C LEU A 896 25.35 6.39 -19.67
N PRO A 897 26.11 6.11 -18.60
CA PRO A 897 27.56 6.34 -18.58
C PRO A 897 28.29 5.26 -19.41
N GLU A 898 29.50 5.57 -19.89
CA GLU A 898 30.38 4.60 -20.53
C GLU A 898 30.69 3.38 -19.66
N LYS A 899 30.80 3.59 -18.34
CA LYS A 899 30.95 2.47 -17.40
C LYS A 899 29.62 1.71 -17.31
N PRO A 900 29.58 0.41 -17.65
CA PRO A 900 28.34 -0.36 -17.65
C PRO A 900 27.62 -0.33 -16.31
N VAL A 901 26.33 0.01 -16.32
CA VAL A 901 25.46 -0.07 -15.15
C VAL A 901 25.11 -1.53 -14.84
N LYS A 902 24.72 -1.78 -13.60
CA LYS A 902 24.28 -3.13 -13.19
C LYS A 902 23.06 -3.57 -14.00
N ASP A 903 23.00 -4.85 -14.35
CA ASP A 903 21.91 -5.49 -15.13
C ASP A 903 21.74 -4.97 -16.57
N LEU A 904 22.69 -4.19 -17.11
CA LEU A 904 22.68 -3.65 -18.47
C LEU A 904 22.52 -4.75 -19.56
N LYS A 905 23.09 -5.94 -19.34
CA LYS A 905 23.02 -7.06 -20.27
C LYS A 905 21.58 -7.35 -20.72
N LYS A 906 20.64 -7.38 -19.78
CA LYS A 906 19.25 -7.69 -20.04
C LYS A 906 18.56 -6.61 -20.89
N LEU A 907 18.88 -5.33 -20.65
CA LEU A 907 18.39 -4.23 -21.48
C LEU A 907 18.90 -4.34 -22.93
N LEU A 908 20.17 -4.68 -23.13
CA LEU A 908 20.75 -4.89 -24.46
C LEU A 908 20.15 -6.10 -25.16
N GLU A 909 19.83 -7.17 -24.43
CA GLU A 909 19.11 -8.34 -25.00
C GLU A 909 17.71 -7.95 -25.48
N ILE A 910 16.97 -7.13 -24.70
CA ILE A 910 15.66 -6.60 -25.12
C ILE A 910 15.79 -5.69 -26.34
N TYR A 911 16.81 -4.83 -26.36
CA TYR A 911 17.04 -3.94 -27.51
C TYR A 911 17.34 -4.73 -28.79
N ALA A 912 18.20 -5.75 -28.73
CA ALA A 912 18.48 -6.63 -29.85
C ALA A 912 17.21 -7.35 -30.34
N GLU A 913 16.34 -7.76 -29.42
CA GLU A 913 15.05 -8.38 -29.75
C GLU A 913 14.12 -7.41 -30.48
N LEU A 914 14.01 -6.16 -30.00
CA LEU A 914 13.19 -5.12 -30.65
C LEU A 914 13.69 -4.76 -32.05
N LEU A 915 15.01 -4.63 -32.23
CA LEU A 915 15.59 -4.40 -33.56
C LEU A 915 15.21 -5.54 -34.54
N SER A 916 15.23 -6.78 -34.07
CA SER A 916 14.81 -7.93 -34.85
C SER A 916 13.33 -7.92 -35.21
N ILE A 917 12.45 -7.57 -34.21
CA ILE A 917 10.99 -7.50 -34.38
C ILE A 917 10.61 -6.36 -35.35
N ASN A 918 11.20 -5.19 -35.14
CA ASN A 918 10.90 -3.98 -35.91
C ASN A 918 11.61 -3.95 -37.32
N HIS A 919 12.45 -4.94 -37.62
CA HIS A 919 13.31 -4.95 -38.80
C HIS A 919 14.17 -3.67 -38.94
N SER A 920 14.60 -3.12 -37.81
CA SER A 920 15.41 -1.91 -37.67
C SER A 920 16.86 -2.23 -37.31
N LYS A 921 17.71 -1.20 -37.37
CA LYS A 921 19.13 -1.28 -36.97
C LYS A 921 19.43 -0.18 -35.96
N ALA A 922 20.47 -0.37 -35.17
CA ALA A 922 20.97 0.67 -34.30
C ALA A 922 21.64 1.77 -35.13
N GLU A 923 21.08 2.96 -35.17
CA GLU A 923 21.53 4.09 -36.00
C GLU A 923 22.00 5.29 -35.20
N ASP A 924 21.62 5.38 -33.89
CA ASP A 924 21.99 6.49 -33.05
C ASP A 924 23.50 6.47 -32.78
N GLU A 925 24.21 7.55 -33.16
CA GLU A 925 25.67 7.65 -33.04
C GLU A 925 26.20 7.50 -31.61
N HIS A 926 25.45 8.03 -30.62
CA HIS A 926 25.87 7.93 -29.22
C HIS A 926 25.67 6.51 -28.69
N VAL A 927 24.58 5.85 -29.07
CA VAL A 927 24.35 4.43 -28.74
C VAL A 927 25.43 3.55 -29.38
N LEU A 928 25.80 3.79 -30.65
CA LEU A 928 26.86 3.05 -31.32
C LEU A 928 28.22 3.23 -30.63
N HIS A 929 28.53 4.45 -30.15
CA HIS A 929 29.75 4.72 -29.37
C HIS A 929 29.74 3.94 -28.06
N LEU A 930 28.63 3.93 -27.32
CA LEU A 930 28.49 3.15 -26.08
C LEU A 930 28.61 1.64 -26.33
N LEU A 931 28.01 1.12 -27.38
CA LEU A 931 28.12 -0.29 -27.74
C LEU A 931 29.58 -0.67 -28.04
N ASP A 932 30.31 0.21 -28.69
CA ASP A 932 31.73 0.01 -28.92
C ASP A 932 32.58 0.01 -27.68
N ALA A 933 32.28 0.90 -26.70
CA ALA A 933 32.89 0.89 -25.38
C ALA A 933 32.61 -0.41 -24.61
N TRP A 934 31.42 -0.98 -24.77
CA TRP A 934 31.00 -2.18 -24.03
C TRP A 934 31.35 -3.51 -24.69
N LYS A 935 31.73 -3.55 -25.98
CA LYS A 935 32.04 -4.81 -26.72
C LYS A 935 33.17 -5.65 -26.09
N GLY A 936 34.07 -5.01 -25.32
CA GLY A 936 35.15 -5.66 -24.57
C GLY A 936 34.73 -6.29 -23.24
N VAL A 937 33.54 -5.97 -22.75
CA VAL A 937 33.05 -6.43 -21.43
C VAL A 937 32.50 -7.84 -21.56
N ALA A 938 33.10 -8.80 -20.85
CA ALA A 938 32.87 -10.24 -21.04
C ALA A 938 31.39 -10.66 -21.00
N ASN A 939 30.59 -10.11 -20.06
CA ASN A 939 29.19 -10.45 -19.91
C ASN A 939 28.27 -9.71 -20.90
N LEU A 940 28.72 -8.66 -21.60
CA LEU A 940 27.96 -7.89 -22.59
C LEU A 940 28.28 -8.26 -24.03
N LYS A 941 29.44 -8.88 -24.28
CA LYS A 941 29.97 -9.16 -25.62
C LYS A 941 28.94 -9.80 -26.59
N LYS A 942 28.17 -10.80 -26.12
CA LYS A 942 27.16 -11.47 -26.93
C LYS A 942 25.99 -10.56 -27.29
N ALA A 943 25.49 -9.79 -26.29
CA ALA A 943 24.36 -8.90 -26.51
C ALA A 943 24.73 -7.75 -27.46
N VAL A 944 25.90 -7.15 -27.30
CA VAL A 944 26.43 -6.11 -28.21
C VAL A 944 26.58 -6.67 -29.64
N ALA A 945 27.16 -7.86 -29.80
CA ALA A 945 27.31 -8.48 -31.11
C ALA A 945 25.98 -8.79 -31.83
N ASN A 946 24.92 -9.08 -31.06
CA ASN A 946 23.57 -9.30 -31.60
C ASN A 946 22.91 -7.98 -32.09
N ILE A 947 23.21 -6.85 -31.43
CA ILE A 947 22.72 -5.52 -31.84
C ILE A 947 23.45 -5.03 -33.13
N GLN A 948 24.75 -5.31 -33.27
CA GLN A 948 25.58 -4.87 -34.39
C GLN A 948 25.46 -5.75 -35.63
N ARG A 949 24.69 -6.83 -35.60
CA ARG A 949 24.39 -7.70 -36.76
C ARG A 949 23.22 -7.16 -37.57
#